data_2caa95eade4a2a813ca48f738aaae04c
#
_entry.id   2caa95eade4a2a813ca48f738aaae04c
#
_cell.length_a   1.000
_cell.length_b   1.000
_cell.length_c   1.000
_cell.angle_alpha   90.00
_cell.angle_beta   90.00
_cell.angle_gamma   90.00
#
_symmetry.space_group_name_H-M   'P 1'
#
loop_
_entity.id
_entity.type
_entity.pdbx_description
1 polymer ?
#
loop_
_entity_poly.entity_id
_entity_poly.type
_entity_poly.pdbx_seq_one_letter_code
_entity_poly.pdbx_strand_id
1 'polypeptide(L)'
;MPKVSREWNDSHRGQEDNISILQSITSAQLIESFLAIPAFAPVTVFTGYVAAWFTNLHDFRRRTFVERLFWSIPLSIGISTISSVLVSRFLSLTTAAISFSLCGVIFLGCLGWEWFDLHRTGAKWPLGFHPLGSIGIALAFAWTALSILSLIDFQRGQQLFLSLTFFDHGTRVNWADAVLRTGLPPNNPLYFFEHAANLRYYYFWLVDCAVIARITQFPLRVIVIASCIWSGFCLAALLGLYLKHFLQVGARLRKQFLVSIGLLAITGPYIVIDVFDIFILHKSPPGIEVWPEGQLTSWIDNFYFYPHHVASLVCCMLAFLLAWMAKEQRGRLQLGTAVMIGVSFASAFGLSIYVAFAFFLIVLAWGIWQLAVEREPKPVLYLAVGAVVAAVLLLPYLQELAQGSSRSHGGHVFGFAIRETISPAGMLALPIFRNIAIAHPEPARAFAKLILMIPGYAVELGFYFVVMVAYLVPRWRAGKPLNSAQRALLFLAFATFPIISFIRSEVLTINDFGIHGGMFVEFPLLLMASDFVIGCSRGKHKSAAPVRDPEVPQTPLWLTSGAKVCMFLGALSTVYISSILRFGILALPDVRNGTLPHKAYLSALGYAQLNTEIARNAIVQFDPTSPDTFWSNIDLANINHQTAITSDQLWCGSELGGDPSGCPAMIAAIPPLFMHATAETARDVCHIYHIDYLVANIYDPVWNDRTSWVWTLNPIVTQPEFRALDCR
;
A
#
# COMPACT_ATOMS: atom_id res chain seq x y z
N MET A 1 -26.36 38.60 -39.57
CA MET A 1 -25.45 38.71 -38.41
C MET A 1 -26.10 38.74 -37.00
N PRO A 2 -27.35 38.34 -36.77
CA PRO A 2 -27.87 38.20 -35.38
C PRO A 2 -27.97 36.76 -34.87
N LYS A 3 -27.65 35.72 -35.62
CA LYS A 3 -27.75 34.31 -35.13
C LYS A 3 -26.50 33.83 -34.43
N VAL A 4 -25.34 34.35 -34.74
CA VAL A 4 -24.05 33.90 -34.14
C VAL A 4 -23.88 34.32 -32.68
N SER A 5 -24.56 35.40 -32.24
CA SER A 5 -24.43 35.92 -30.88
C SER A 5 -25.28 35.15 -29.84
N ARG A 6 -26.32 34.40 -30.25
CA ARG A 6 -27.13 33.57 -29.33
C ARG A 6 -26.43 32.22 -29.02
N GLU A 7 -25.89 31.58 -30.01
CA GLU A 7 -25.13 30.32 -29.80
C GLU A 7 -23.88 30.52 -28.93
N TRP A 8 -23.26 31.69 -29.02
CA TRP A 8 -22.07 32.00 -28.21
C TRP A 8 -22.44 32.27 -26.74
N ASN A 9 -23.59 32.91 -26.46
CA ASN A 9 -24.08 33.11 -25.09
C ASN A 9 -24.60 31.82 -24.41
N ASP A 10 -25.21 30.91 -25.17
CA ASP A 10 -25.71 29.65 -24.62
C ASP A 10 -24.54 28.67 -24.34
N SER A 11 -23.46 28.72 -25.13
CA SER A 11 -22.25 27.95 -24.85
C SER A 11 -21.51 28.46 -23.61
N HIS A 12 -21.52 29.76 -23.35
CA HIS A 12 -20.91 30.34 -22.14
C HIS A 12 -21.72 30.11 -20.88
N ARG A 13 -23.08 30.09 -20.93
CA ARG A 13 -23.91 29.74 -19.78
C ARG A 13 -23.73 28.27 -19.37
N GLY A 14 -23.70 27.34 -20.32
CA GLY A 14 -23.36 25.92 -20.04
C GLY A 14 -21.95 25.75 -19.51
N GLN A 15 -21.04 26.65 -19.82
CA GLN A 15 -19.66 26.63 -19.35
C GLN A 15 -19.53 27.18 -17.92
N GLU A 16 -20.30 28.20 -17.55
CA GLU A 16 -20.33 28.77 -16.20
C GLU A 16 -21.01 27.81 -15.20
N ASP A 17 -22.11 27.14 -15.59
CA ASP A 17 -22.77 26.13 -14.74
C ASP A 17 -21.89 24.91 -14.56
N ASN A 18 -21.17 24.45 -15.57
CA ASN A 18 -20.18 23.40 -15.47
C ASN A 18 -18.99 23.80 -14.59
N ILE A 19 -18.50 25.03 -14.64
CA ILE A 19 -17.42 25.53 -13.78
C ILE A 19 -17.84 25.51 -12.30
N SER A 20 -19.09 25.82 -11.98
CA SER A 20 -19.62 25.80 -10.61
C SER A 20 -19.74 24.39 -10.04
N ILE A 21 -20.18 23.43 -10.84
CA ILE A 21 -20.27 22.00 -10.46
C ILE A 21 -18.87 21.42 -10.20
N LEU A 22 -17.87 21.91 -10.88
CA LEU A 22 -16.51 21.35 -10.89
C LEU A 22 -15.57 21.97 -9.86
N GLN A 23 -15.76 23.20 -9.45
CA GLN A 23 -15.20 23.71 -8.19
C GLN A 23 -15.71 22.87 -7.01
N SER A 24 -16.85 22.21 -7.18
CA SER A 24 -17.42 21.29 -6.19
C SER A 24 -16.66 19.95 -6.06
N ILE A 25 -16.09 19.37 -7.13
CA ILE A 25 -15.44 18.05 -7.05
C ILE A 25 -14.18 18.09 -6.18
N THR A 26 -13.26 19.02 -6.42
CA THR A 26 -12.03 19.14 -5.60
C THR A 26 -12.34 19.52 -4.16
N SER A 27 -13.28 20.45 -3.95
CA SER A 27 -13.69 20.87 -2.61
C SER A 27 -14.44 19.75 -1.87
N ALA A 28 -15.33 19.04 -2.54
CA ALA A 28 -16.03 17.90 -1.99
C ALA A 28 -15.05 16.78 -1.62
N GLN A 29 -14.14 16.42 -2.53
CA GLN A 29 -13.13 15.38 -2.31
C GLN A 29 -12.18 15.75 -1.15
N LEU A 30 -11.80 17.02 -0.99
CA LEU A 30 -11.02 17.50 0.14
C LEU A 30 -11.76 17.31 1.46
N ILE A 31 -13.01 17.78 1.55
CA ILE A 31 -13.83 17.69 2.77
C ILE A 31 -14.10 16.21 3.11
N GLU A 32 -14.54 15.44 2.12
CA GLU A 32 -14.83 14.01 2.29
C GLU A 32 -13.59 13.22 2.72
N SER A 33 -12.39 13.55 2.18
CA SER A 33 -11.15 12.91 2.60
C SER A 33 -10.82 13.19 4.07
N PHE A 34 -11.04 14.43 4.55
CA PHE A 34 -10.89 14.73 5.99
C PHE A 34 -11.90 13.97 6.85
N LEU A 35 -13.16 13.86 6.41
CA LEU A 35 -14.21 13.14 7.13
C LEU A 35 -14.02 11.62 7.07
N ALA A 36 -13.43 11.09 6.01
CA ALA A 36 -13.16 9.66 5.86
C ALA A 36 -12.11 9.16 6.87
N ILE A 37 -11.18 10.01 7.32
CA ILE A 37 -10.16 9.61 8.28
C ILE A 37 -10.80 9.13 9.60
N PRO A 38 -11.62 9.91 10.34
CA PRO A 38 -12.31 9.41 11.52
C PRO A 38 -13.31 8.29 11.21
N ALA A 39 -13.87 8.25 10.00
CA ALA A 39 -14.75 7.19 9.56
C ALA A 39 -14.08 5.82 9.46
N PHE A 40 -12.74 5.76 9.32
CA PHE A 40 -11.96 4.53 9.40
C PHE A 40 -11.77 4.01 10.83
N ALA A 41 -12.03 4.80 11.88
CA ALA A 41 -11.79 4.41 13.27
C ALA A 41 -12.48 3.07 13.68
N PRO A 42 -13.66 2.70 13.18
CA PRO A 42 -14.24 1.38 13.47
C PRO A 42 -13.31 0.20 13.15
N VAL A 43 -12.63 0.23 12.00
CA VAL A 43 -11.72 -0.83 11.58
C VAL A 43 -10.26 -0.61 12.03
N THR A 44 -9.87 0.63 12.38
CA THR A 44 -8.47 0.95 12.72
C THR A 44 -8.21 1.22 14.19
N VAL A 45 -9.25 1.47 15.00
CA VAL A 45 -9.10 1.80 16.43
C VAL A 45 -10.07 1.02 17.31
N PHE A 46 -11.38 1.05 17.00
CA PHE A 46 -12.41 0.63 17.96
C PHE A 46 -12.40 -0.86 18.20
N THR A 47 -12.24 -1.67 17.15
CA THR A 47 -12.28 -3.13 17.24
C THR A 47 -11.17 -3.65 18.16
N GLY A 48 -9.94 -3.17 17.98
CA GLY A 48 -8.80 -3.56 18.82
C GLY A 48 -8.91 -3.04 20.25
N TYR A 49 -9.44 -1.81 20.43
CA TYR A 49 -9.69 -1.26 21.76
C TYR A 49 -10.70 -2.11 22.52
N VAL A 50 -11.83 -2.40 21.92
CA VAL A 50 -12.90 -3.23 22.53
C VAL A 50 -12.38 -4.62 22.88
N ALA A 51 -11.71 -5.28 21.93
CA ALA A 51 -11.15 -6.61 22.16
C ALA A 51 -10.12 -6.59 23.32
N ALA A 52 -9.19 -5.65 23.31
CA ALA A 52 -8.18 -5.53 24.37
C ALA A 52 -8.78 -5.12 25.72
N TRP A 53 -9.84 -4.31 25.71
CA TRP A 53 -10.56 -3.91 26.92
C TRP A 53 -11.22 -5.11 27.60
N PHE A 54 -11.98 -5.92 26.87
CA PHE A 54 -12.69 -7.07 27.44
C PHE A 54 -11.75 -8.20 27.87
N THR A 55 -10.72 -8.47 27.10
CA THR A 55 -9.72 -9.51 27.41
C THR A 55 -8.67 -9.06 28.42
N ASN A 56 -8.61 -7.75 28.71
CA ASN A 56 -7.54 -7.11 29.49
C ASN A 56 -6.13 -7.53 29.02
N LEU A 57 -5.95 -7.64 27.70
CA LEU A 57 -4.71 -8.11 27.06
C LEU A 57 -3.50 -7.29 27.58
N HIS A 58 -2.50 -7.97 28.15
CA HIS A 58 -1.30 -7.34 28.71
C HIS A 58 -1.61 -6.18 29.68
N ASP A 59 -2.59 -6.33 30.57
CA ASP A 59 -3.04 -5.30 31.52
C ASP A 59 -3.54 -4.01 30.86
N PHE A 60 -4.21 -4.14 29.69
CA PHE A 60 -4.67 -3.02 28.87
C PHE A 60 -5.42 -1.93 29.65
N ARG A 61 -6.32 -2.32 30.56
CA ARG A 61 -7.12 -1.37 31.36
C ARG A 61 -6.30 -0.50 32.31
N ARG A 62 -5.11 -0.96 32.73
CA ARG A 62 -4.18 -0.22 33.59
C ARG A 62 -3.26 0.73 32.84
N ARG A 63 -3.26 0.67 31.50
CA ARG A 63 -2.41 1.52 30.68
C ARG A 63 -3.00 2.92 30.53
N THR A 64 -2.14 3.88 30.22
CA THR A 64 -2.58 5.24 29.92
C THR A 64 -3.39 5.27 28.62
N PHE A 65 -4.27 6.26 28.45
CA PHE A 65 -5.15 6.35 27.28
C PHE A 65 -4.38 6.33 25.96
N VAL A 66 -3.29 7.11 25.83
CA VAL A 66 -2.49 7.14 24.60
C VAL A 66 -1.79 5.80 24.33
N GLU A 67 -1.33 5.12 25.39
CA GLU A 67 -0.76 3.77 25.21
C GLU A 67 -1.81 2.77 24.75
N ARG A 68 -3.04 2.89 25.27
CA ARG A 68 -4.17 2.07 24.81
C ARG A 68 -4.50 2.34 23.35
N LEU A 69 -4.46 3.59 22.91
CA LEU A 69 -4.62 3.90 21.47
C LEU A 69 -3.51 3.26 20.63
N PHE A 70 -2.26 3.32 21.08
CA PHE A 70 -1.13 2.69 20.37
C PHE A 70 -1.28 1.17 20.27
N TRP A 71 -1.82 0.51 21.29
CA TRP A 71 -2.17 -0.90 21.23
C TRP A 71 -3.40 -1.16 20.34
N SER A 72 -4.41 -0.32 20.43
CA SER A 72 -5.67 -0.49 19.72
C SER A 72 -5.51 -0.47 18.22
N ILE A 73 -4.63 0.41 17.69
CA ILE A 73 -4.46 0.57 16.25
C ILE A 73 -3.93 -0.70 15.58
N PRO A 74 -2.78 -1.28 15.95
CA PRO A 74 -2.30 -2.52 15.34
C PRO A 74 -3.22 -3.72 15.63
N LEU A 75 -3.79 -3.79 16.84
CA LEU A 75 -4.76 -4.84 17.19
C LEU A 75 -6.03 -4.74 16.33
N SER A 76 -6.51 -3.52 16.05
CA SER A 76 -7.67 -3.34 15.18
C SER A 76 -7.39 -3.84 13.78
N ILE A 77 -6.28 -3.46 13.16
CA ILE A 77 -5.94 -3.96 11.82
C ILE A 77 -5.88 -5.50 11.83
N GLY A 78 -5.24 -6.09 12.85
CA GLY A 78 -5.20 -7.55 12.98
C GLY A 78 -6.59 -8.20 13.10
N ILE A 79 -7.51 -7.62 13.87
CA ILE A 79 -8.83 -8.20 14.13
C ILE A 79 -9.81 -7.84 13.00
N SER A 80 -9.92 -6.54 12.66
CA SER A 80 -10.95 -6.07 11.74
C SER A 80 -10.80 -6.69 10.35
N THR A 81 -9.59 -6.77 9.84
CA THR A 81 -9.32 -7.24 8.48
C THR A 81 -9.80 -8.68 8.27
N ILE A 82 -9.43 -9.62 9.12
CA ILE A 82 -9.92 -11.02 8.99
C ILE A 82 -11.41 -11.11 9.34
N SER A 83 -11.89 -10.33 10.33
CA SER A 83 -13.29 -10.36 10.73
C SER A 83 -14.20 -9.79 9.65
N SER A 84 -13.81 -8.70 8.97
CA SER A 84 -14.58 -8.13 7.86
C SER A 84 -14.76 -9.14 6.73
N VAL A 85 -13.69 -9.88 6.41
CA VAL A 85 -13.72 -10.93 5.38
C VAL A 85 -14.62 -12.10 5.80
N LEU A 86 -14.45 -12.65 6.99
CA LEU A 86 -15.24 -13.78 7.43
C LEU A 86 -16.73 -13.43 7.58
N VAL A 87 -17.03 -12.29 8.21
CA VAL A 87 -18.42 -11.84 8.38
C VAL A 87 -19.05 -11.52 7.01
N SER A 88 -18.35 -10.84 6.12
CA SER A 88 -18.86 -10.55 4.78
C SER A 88 -19.08 -11.80 3.94
N ARG A 89 -18.21 -12.80 4.07
CA ARG A 89 -18.28 -14.06 3.33
C ARG A 89 -19.42 -14.96 3.79
N PHE A 90 -19.60 -15.11 5.09
CA PHE A 90 -20.58 -16.06 5.64
C PHE A 90 -21.95 -15.43 5.91
N LEU A 91 -22.02 -14.12 6.04
CA LEU A 91 -23.26 -13.38 6.28
C LEU A 91 -23.50 -12.34 5.19
N SER A 92 -22.91 -11.14 5.32
CA SER A 92 -22.97 -10.08 4.30
C SER A 92 -22.02 -8.93 4.63
N LEU A 93 -21.67 -8.14 3.63
CA LEU A 93 -20.92 -6.89 3.81
C LEU A 93 -21.70 -5.89 4.69
N THR A 94 -23.04 -5.85 4.59
CA THR A 94 -23.90 -5.02 5.44
C THR A 94 -23.81 -5.45 6.91
N THR A 95 -23.79 -6.75 7.18
CA THR A 95 -23.62 -7.29 8.54
C THR A 95 -22.25 -6.91 9.11
N ALA A 96 -21.19 -6.96 8.30
CA ALA A 96 -19.87 -6.49 8.71
C ALA A 96 -19.91 -4.99 9.06
N ALA A 97 -20.52 -4.16 8.22
CA ALA A 97 -20.66 -2.72 8.47
C ALA A 97 -21.41 -2.41 9.78
N ILE A 98 -22.51 -3.12 10.04
CA ILE A 98 -23.26 -2.99 11.30
C ILE A 98 -22.42 -3.43 12.50
N SER A 99 -21.68 -4.54 12.38
CA SER A 99 -20.83 -5.07 13.46
C SER A 99 -19.74 -4.07 13.85
N PHE A 100 -19.08 -3.44 12.88
CA PHE A 100 -18.05 -2.44 13.14
C PHE A 100 -18.64 -1.12 13.68
N SER A 101 -19.83 -0.72 13.23
CA SER A 101 -20.56 0.42 13.81
C SER A 101 -20.91 0.16 15.27
N LEU A 102 -21.35 -1.07 15.61
CA LEU A 102 -21.64 -1.48 16.97
C LEU A 102 -20.36 -1.50 17.83
N CYS A 103 -19.20 -1.93 17.30
CA CYS A 103 -17.94 -1.79 18.00
C CYS A 103 -17.62 -0.33 18.37
N GLY A 104 -17.99 0.63 17.52
CA GLY A 104 -17.90 2.05 17.82
C GLY A 104 -18.77 2.48 19.02
N VAL A 105 -19.99 2.01 19.08
CA VAL A 105 -20.89 2.26 20.23
C VAL A 105 -20.32 1.64 21.51
N ILE A 106 -19.84 0.40 21.44
CA ILE A 106 -19.21 -0.28 22.59
C ILE A 106 -17.94 0.46 23.03
N PHE A 107 -17.12 0.94 22.09
CA PHE A 107 -15.93 1.76 22.39
C PHE A 107 -16.30 3.01 23.19
N LEU A 108 -17.33 3.75 22.74
CA LEU A 108 -17.84 4.92 23.47
C LEU A 108 -18.38 4.53 24.85
N GLY A 109 -19.03 3.38 24.98
CA GLY A 109 -19.47 2.82 26.25
C GLY A 109 -18.29 2.53 27.19
N CYS A 110 -17.20 1.94 26.68
CA CYS A 110 -15.98 1.71 27.48
C CYS A 110 -15.36 3.03 27.98
N LEU A 111 -15.30 4.06 27.11
CA LEU A 111 -14.80 5.39 27.51
C LEU A 111 -15.72 6.06 28.52
N GLY A 112 -17.03 5.98 28.34
CA GLY A 112 -18.03 6.50 29.26
C GLY A 112 -17.94 5.84 30.62
N TRP A 113 -17.79 4.52 30.67
CA TRP A 113 -17.58 3.78 31.92
C TRP A 113 -16.31 4.22 32.64
N GLU A 114 -15.21 4.38 31.93
CA GLU A 114 -13.96 4.85 32.52
C GLU A 114 -14.08 6.29 33.03
N TRP A 115 -14.70 7.16 32.25
CA TRP A 115 -14.96 8.55 32.71
C TRP A 115 -15.79 8.57 33.97
N PHE A 116 -16.83 7.75 34.06
CA PHE A 116 -17.69 7.64 35.25
C PHE A 116 -16.91 7.12 36.46
N ASP A 117 -16.09 6.07 36.29
CA ASP A 117 -15.26 5.52 37.38
C ASP A 117 -14.23 6.50 37.88
N LEU A 118 -13.56 7.23 37.01
CA LEU A 118 -12.62 8.30 37.38
C LEU A 118 -13.30 9.44 38.09
N HIS A 119 -14.49 9.83 37.65
CA HIS A 119 -15.26 10.91 38.33
C HIS A 119 -15.69 10.47 39.72
N ARG A 120 -16.16 9.24 39.88
CA ARG A 120 -16.55 8.66 41.16
C ARG A 120 -15.38 8.54 42.14
N THR A 121 -14.21 8.21 41.66
CA THR A 121 -12.99 8.02 42.48
C THR A 121 -12.21 9.33 42.73
N GLY A 122 -12.60 10.43 42.08
CA GLY A 122 -11.87 11.70 42.11
C GLY A 122 -10.50 11.63 41.42
N ALA A 123 -10.23 10.56 40.66
CA ALA A 123 -8.97 10.37 39.95
C ALA A 123 -8.94 11.21 38.67
N LYS A 124 -7.76 11.72 38.32
CA LYS A 124 -7.57 12.43 37.06
C LYS A 124 -7.46 11.41 35.91
N TRP A 125 -8.01 11.77 34.74
CA TRP A 125 -7.87 10.98 33.53
C TRP A 125 -6.38 10.68 33.25
N PRO A 126 -5.96 9.43 33.16
CA PRO A 126 -4.56 9.08 32.94
C PRO A 126 -4.20 9.30 31.46
N LEU A 127 -4.17 10.57 31.03
CA LEU A 127 -3.79 10.92 29.65
C LEU A 127 -2.36 10.46 29.32
N GLY A 128 -1.52 10.29 30.33
CA GLY A 128 -0.10 9.95 30.32
C GLY A 128 0.38 9.29 29.02
N PHE A 129 1.26 9.79 28.44
CA PHE A 129 2.13 9.64 27.33
C PHE A 129 2.41 11.06 26.82
N HIS A 130 3.13 11.81 27.60
CA HIS A 130 3.60 13.14 27.22
C HIS A 130 4.50 13.19 25.95
N PRO A 131 4.78 12.09 25.19
CA PRO A 131 5.54 12.25 23.98
C PRO A 131 4.82 13.06 22.92
N LEU A 132 3.49 13.02 22.94
CA LEU A 132 2.78 13.58 21.82
C LEU A 132 2.34 15.02 22.01
N GLY A 133 1.92 15.47 23.13
CA GLY A 133 1.54 16.86 23.36
C GLY A 133 1.12 17.60 22.08
N SER A 134 1.30 18.88 22.04
CA SER A 134 1.02 19.70 20.85
C SER A 134 1.84 19.32 19.61
N ILE A 135 3.09 18.84 19.80
CA ILE A 135 3.96 18.44 18.67
C ILE A 135 3.41 17.21 17.96
N GLY A 136 2.94 16.20 18.70
CA GLY A 136 2.37 15.01 18.09
C GLY A 136 1.09 15.29 17.31
N ILE A 137 0.23 16.16 17.84
CA ILE A 137 -0.98 16.61 17.15
C ILE A 137 -0.60 17.38 15.88
N ALA A 138 0.38 18.29 15.96
CA ALA A 138 0.86 19.03 14.79
C ALA A 138 1.44 18.11 13.72
N LEU A 139 2.23 17.08 14.10
CA LEU A 139 2.76 16.10 13.17
C LEU A 139 1.66 15.24 12.51
N ALA A 140 0.66 14.82 13.30
CA ALA A 140 -0.47 14.07 12.78
C ALA A 140 -1.29 14.91 11.78
N PHE A 141 -1.51 16.19 12.11
CA PHE A 141 -2.18 17.11 11.19
C PHE A 141 -1.35 17.38 9.93
N ALA A 142 -0.03 17.61 10.08
CA ALA A 142 0.87 17.84 8.96
C ALA A 142 0.92 16.60 8.02
N TRP A 143 0.99 15.39 8.60
CA TRP A 143 0.91 14.15 7.84
C TRP A 143 -0.39 14.03 7.07
N THR A 144 -1.52 14.26 7.74
CA THR A 144 -2.85 14.22 7.14
C THR A 144 -2.97 15.23 5.99
N ALA A 145 -2.57 16.48 6.22
CA ALA A 145 -2.64 17.55 5.21
C ALA A 145 -1.73 17.24 4.01
N LEU A 146 -0.49 16.82 4.25
CA LEU A 146 0.45 16.45 3.20
C LEU A 146 -0.10 15.29 2.36
N SER A 147 -0.62 14.25 3.01
CA SER A 147 -1.17 13.09 2.32
C SER A 147 -2.39 13.44 1.47
N ILE A 148 -3.34 14.20 2.03
CA ILE A 148 -4.52 14.64 1.26
C ILE A 148 -4.07 15.46 0.05
N LEU A 149 -3.23 16.48 0.23
CA LEU A 149 -2.75 17.33 -0.85
C LEU A 149 -1.96 16.56 -1.92
N SER A 150 -1.27 15.48 -1.54
CA SER A 150 -0.54 14.64 -2.49
C SER A 150 -1.44 13.72 -3.29
N LEU A 151 -2.59 13.30 -2.75
CA LEU A 151 -3.41 12.22 -3.28
C LEU A 151 -4.72 12.66 -3.95
N ILE A 152 -5.30 13.82 -3.57
CA ILE A 152 -6.55 14.31 -4.18
C ILE A 152 -6.33 14.75 -5.63
N ASP A 153 -7.43 14.74 -6.38
CA ASP A 153 -7.44 15.14 -7.78
C ASP A 153 -7.74 16.65 -7.88
N PHE A 154 -6.93 17.38 -8.64
CA PHE A 154 -7.05 18.84 -8.79
C PHE A 154 -7.68 19.20 -10.13
N GLN A 155 -8.73 19.99 -10.05
CA GLN A 155 -9.41 20.44 -11.22
C GLN A 155 -9.13 21.91 -11.56
N ARG A 156 -8.98 22.15 -12.85
CA ARG A 156 -8.86 23.49 -13.42
C ARG A 156 -9.69 23.57 -14.70
N GLY A 157 -10.85 24.20 -14.63
CA GLY A 157 -11.81 24.22 -15.74
C GLY A 157 -12.24 22.79 -16.13
N GLN A 158 -12.13 22.47 -17.40
CA GLN A 158 -12.43 21.13 -17.94
C GLN A 158 -11.22 20.17 -17.89
N GLN A 159 -10.34 20.33 -16.94
CA GLN A 159 -9.16 19.48 -16.75
C GLN A 159 -9.10 18.99 -15.32
N LEU A 160 -8.92 17.68 -15.13
CA LEU A 160 -8.75 17.02 -13.84
C LEU A 160 -7.33 16.44 -13.75
N PHE A 161 -6.50 17.07 -12.93
CA PHE A 161 -5.11 16.65 -12.71
C PHE A 161 -5.06 15.62 -11.60
N LEU A 162 -4.81 14.37 -11.98
CA LEU A 162 -4.70 13.25 -11.08
C LEU A 162 -3.34 13.24 -10.35
N SER A 163 -3.28 12.60 -9.20
CA SER A 163 -2.00 12.25 -8.57
C SER A 163 -1.33 11.10 -9.34
N LEU A 164 0.01 11.02 -9.33
CA LEU A 164 0.72 9.90 -9.96
C LEU A 164 0.34 8.54 -9.35
N THR A 165 -0.03 8.51 -8.06
CA THR A 165 -0.53 7.30 -7.38
C THR A 165 -1.82 6.77 -7.98
N PHE A 166 -2.50 7.54 -8.82
CA PHE A 166 -3.70 7.11 -9.52
C PHE A 166 -3.44 5.91 -10.45
N PHE A 167 -2.20 5.73 -10.88
CA PHE A 167 -1.76 4.55 -11.63
C PHE A 167 -2.23 3.25 -10.97
N ASP A 168 -2.07 3.12 -9.65
CA ASP A 168 -2.52 1.95 -8.89
C ASP A 168 -3.92 2.13 -8.27
N HIS A 169 -4.24 3.35 -7.85
CA HIS A 169 -5.48 3.60 -7.13
C HIS A 169 -6.71 3.42 -8.01
N GLY A 170 -6.62 3.69 -9.32
CA GLY A 170 -7.72 3.48 -10.25
C GLY A 170 -8.22 2.04 -10.23
N THR A 171 -7.30 1.10 -10.37
CA THR A 171 -7.59 -0.33 -10.31
C THR A 171 -8.11 -0.76 -8.94
N ARG A 172 -7.52 -0.26 -7.84
CA ARG A 172 -7.97 -0.62 -6.48
C ARG A 172 -9.36 -0.10 -6.13
N VAL A 173 -9.73 1.07 -6.63
CA VAL A 173 -11.09 1.60 -6.51
C VAL A 173 -12.06 0.66 -7.21
N ASN A 174 -11.74 0.21 -8.42
CA ASN A 174 -12.57 -0.73 -9.17
C ASN A 174 -12.69 -2.10 -8.48
N TRP A 175 -11.60 -2.64 -7.90
CA TRP A 175 -11.65 -3.88 -7.12
C TRP A 175 -12.46 -3.74 -5.82
N ALA A 176 -12.35 -2.61 -5.11
CA ALA A 176 -13.15 -2.36 -3.93
C ALA A 176 -14.65 -2.20 -4.28
N ASP A 177 -14.95 -1.62 -5.44
CA ASP A 177 -16.30 -1.59 -5.97
C ASP A 177 -16.82 -2.99 -6.32
N ALA A 178 -15.99 -3.86 -6.86
CA ALA A 178 -16.36 -5.25 -7.08
C ALA A 178 -16.79 -5.95 -5.78
N VAL A 179 -16.10 -5.71 -4.65
CA VAL A 179 -16.52 -6.19 -3.32
C VAL A 179 -17.90 -5.64 -2.95
N LEU A 180 -18.17 -4.35 -3.19
CA LEU A 180 -19.47 -3.73 -2.91
C LEU A 180 -20.61 -4.31 -3.74
N ARG A 181 -20.34 -4.67 -5.00
CA ARG A 181 -21.32 -5.18 -5.97
C ARG A 181 -21.60 -6.67 -5.80
N THR A 182 -20.56 -7.47 -5.65
CA THR A 182 -20.65 -8.92 -5.75
C THR A 182 -20.49 -9.65 -4.42
N GLY A 183 -20.02 -8.96 -3.36
CA GLY A 183 -19.73 -9.58 -2.07
C GLY A 183 -18.42 -10.36 -2.09
N LEU A 184 -18.34 -11.45 -1.31
CA LEU A 184 -17.14 -12.29 -1.18
C LEU A 184 -17.41 -13.76 -1.54
N PRO A 185 -16.54 -14.40 -2.34
CA PRO A 185 -15.37 -13.80 -3.01
C PRO A 185 -15.79 -12.77 -4.05
N PRO A 186 -15.02 -11.68 -4.24
CA PRO A 186 -15.36 -10.69 -5.24
C PRO A 186 -15.12 -11.22 -6.66
N ASN A 187 -15.98 -10.83 -7.60
CA ASN A 187 -15.73 -11.09 -9.00
C ASN A 187 -14.57 -10.23 -9.51
N ASN A 188 -13.79 -10.76 -10.45
CA ASN A 188 -12.80 -9.98 -11.18
C ASN A 188 -13.53 -8.95 -12.06
N PRO A 189 -13.46 -7.64 -11.77
CA PRO A 189 -14.21 -6.65 -12.53
C PRO A 189 -13.60 -6.33 -13.91
N LEU A 190 -12.43 -6.88 -14.20
CA LEU A 190 -11.62 -6.55 -15.38
C LEU A 190 -11.74 -7.59 -16.49
N TYR A 191 -12.45 -8.69 -16.20
CA TYR A 191 -12.59 -9.80 -17.14
C TYR A 191 -13.96 -10.46 -16.99
N PHE A 192 -14.68 -10.63 -18.11
CA PHE A 192 -15.93 -11.37 -18.17
C PHE A 192 -16.03 -12.11 -19.50
N PHE A 193 -16.04 -13.43 -19.43
CA PHE A 193 -16.21 -14.30 -20.58
C PHE A 193 -17.19 -15.41 -20.20
N GLU A 194 -18.38 -15.40 -20.77
CA GLU A 194 -19.50 -16.32 -20.50
C GLU A 194 -20.01 -16.32 -19.05
N HIS A 195 -19.13 -16.27 -18.07
CA HIS A 195 -19.46 -16.23 -16.62
C HIS A 195 -18.46 -15.40 -15.83
N ALA A 196 -18.88 -14.95 -14.67
CA ALA A 196 -18.03 -14.20 -13.76
C ALA A 196 -16.90 -15.07 -13.19
N ALA A 197 -15.67 -14.58 -13.21
CA ALA A 197 -14.53 -15.21 -12.55
C ALA A 197 -14.26 -14.53 -11.20
N ASN A 198 -13.77 -15.28 -10.22
CA ASN A 198 -13.37 -14.70 -8.94
C ASN A 198 -12.04 -13.94 -9.08
N LEU A 199 -11.94 -12.79 -8.41
CA LEU A 199 -10.70 -12.01 -8.34
C LEU A 199 -9.64 -12.76 -7.52
N ARG A 200 -8.54 -13.13 -8.15
CA ARG A 200 -7.38 -13.76 -7.51
C ARG A 200 -6.39 -12.70 -7.04
N TYR A 201 -6.67 -12.12 -5.87
CA TYR A 201 -5.84 -11.07 -5.30
C TYR A 201 -5.90 -11.12 -3.76
N TYR A 202 -4.97 -10.51 -3.07
CA TYR A 202 -5.01 -10.31 -1.63
C TYR A 202 -5.92 -9.11 -1.29
N TYR A 203 -7.23 -9.33 -1.35
CA TYR A 203 -8.26 -8.30 -1.34
C TYR A 203 -8.74 -7.86 0.06
N PHE A 204 -8.15 -8.34 1.15
CA PHE A 204 -8.69 -8.07 2.50
C PHE A 204 -8.74 -6.58 2.83
N TRP A 205 -7.73 -5.80 2.42
CA TRP A 205 -7.78 -4.34 2.58
C TRP A 205 -8.90 -3.67 1.80
N LEU A 206 -9.21 -4.20 0.63
CA LEU A 206 -10.31 -3.71 -0.20
C LEU A 206 -11.66 -3.99 0.45
N VAL A 207 -11.79 -5.09 1.20
CA VAL A 207 -12.98 -5.38 2.01
C VAL A 207 -13.16 -4.36 3.12
N ASP A 208 -12.08 -4.01 3.83
CA ASP A 208 -12.14 -2.93 4.84
C ASP A 208 -12.56 -1.60 4.22
N CYS A 209 -12.02 -1.24 3.05
CA CYS A 209 -12.44 -0.05 2.30
C CYS A 209 -13.93 -0.12 1.90
N ALA A 210 -14.40 -1.27 1.41
CA ALA A 210 -15.79 -1.47 1.02
C ALA A 210 -16.73 -1.41 2.23
N VAL A 211 -16.34 -1.95 3.39
CA VAL A 211 -17.10 -1.83 4.65
C VAL A 211 -17.25 -0.36 5.05
N ILE A 212 -16.17 0.42 5.01
CA ILE A 212 -16.22 1.85 5.33
C ILE A 212 -17.06 2.63 4.33
N ALA A 213 -16.92 2.34 3.02
CA ALA A 213 -17.77 2.94 2.00
C ALA A 213 -19.26 2.61 2.24
N ARG A 214 -19.56 1.39 2.70
CA ARG A 214 -20.94 0.97 3.05
C ARG A 214 -21.50 1.71 4.26
N ILE A 215 -20.65 2.03 5.25
CA ILE A 215 -21.04 2.80 6.45
C ILE A 215 -21.26 4.27 6.10
N THR A 216 -20.36 4.87 5.33
CA THR A 216 -20.29 6.33 5.13
C THR A 216 -21.00 6.82 3.88
N GLN A 217 -21.16 5.95 2.89
CA GLN A 217 -21.59 6.26 1.52
C GLN A 217 -20.62 7.23 0.78
N PHE A 218 -19.39 7.38 1.26
CA PHE A 218 -18.38 8.18 0.56
C PHE A 218 -17.86 7.46 -0.68
N PRO A 219 -17.42 8.20 -1.70
CA PRO A 219 -16.78 7.63 -2.89
C PRO A 219 -15.56 6.77 -2.52
N LEU A 220 -15.40 5.63 -3.19
CA LEU A 220 -14.29 4.72 -2.90
C LEU A 220 -12.91 5.37 -3.09
N ARG A 221 -12.77 6.31 -4.02
CA ARG A 221 -11.53 7.09 -4.20
C ARG A 221 -11.11 7.79 -2.90
N VAL A 222 -12.05 8.43 -2.23
CA VAL A 222 -11.84 9.12 -0.95
C VAL A 222 -11.49 8.13 0.16
N ILE A 223 -12.14 6.98 0.18
CA ILE A 223 -11.86 5.91 1.15
C ILE A 223 -10.45 5.35 0.96
N VAL A 224 -10.01 5.13 -0.27
CA VAL A 224 -8.64 4.68 -0.57
C VAL A 224 -7.62 5.73 -0.11
N ILE A 225 -7.86 7.02 -0.32
CA ILE A 225 -6.99 8.10 0.19
C ILE A 225 -6.90 8.05 1.71
N ALA A 226 -8.02 7.91 2.42
CA ALA A 226 -8.03 7.81 3.88
C ALA A 226 -7.26 6.57 4.37
N SER A 227 -7.33 5.46 3.65
CA SER A 227 -6.60 4.24 3.98
C SER A 227 -5.07 4.43 3.90
N CYS A 228 -4.58 5.22 2.93
CA CYS A 228 -3.18 5.60 2.82
C CYS A 228 -2.70 6.40 4.05
N ILE A 229 -3.54 7.32 4.55
CA ILE A 229 -3.23 8.11 5.75
C ILE A 229 -3.15 7.20 6.98
N TRP A 230 -4.09 6.26 7.12
CA TRP A 230 -4.10 5.32 8.22
C TRP A 230 -2.91 4.37 8.23
N SER A 231 -2.35 3.98 7.09
CA SER A 231 -1.14 3.14 7.05
C SER A 231 0.03 3.80 7.78
N GLY A 232 0.21 5.13 7.64
CA GLY A 232 1.20 5.90 8.41
C GLY A 232 0.92 5.92 9.91
N PHE A 233 -0.34 6.12 10.33
CA PHE A 233 -0.70 6.07 11.75
C PHE A 233 -0.52 4.68 12.35
N CYS A 234 -0.80 3.62 11.60
CA CYS A 234 -0.60 2.24 12.04
C CYS A 234 0.88 1.94 12.30
N LEU A 235 1.76 2.34 11.38
CA LEU A 235 3.20 2.18 11.56
C LEU A 235 3.74 3.02 12.72
N ALA A 236 3.27 4.26 12.87
CA ALA A 236 3.65 5.13 13.99
C ALA A 236 3.26 4.52 15.34
N ALA A 237 2.05 3.97 15.46
CA ALA A 237 1.61 3.30 16.68
C ALA A 237 2.48 2.08 16.98
N LEU A 238 2.78 1.25 15.99
CA LEU A 238 3.67 0.11 16.13
C LEU A 238 5.08 0.50 16.57
N LEU A 239 5.67 1.55 15.99
CA LEU A 239 6.98 2.10 16.41
C LEU A 239 6.96 2.49 17.89
N GLY A 240 5.90 3.15 18.35
CA GLY A 240 5.75 3.50 19.77
C GLY A 240 5.74 2.28 20.68
N LEU A 241 5.04 1.21 20.30
CA LEU A 241 5.01 -0.05 21.04
C LEU A 241 6.39 -0.72 21.06
N TYR A 242 7.09 -0.78 19.93
CA TYR A 242 8.44 -1.36 19.87
C TYR A 242 9.44 -0.59 20.72
N LEU A 243 9.42 0.73 20.69
CA LEU A 243 10.28 1.55 21.53
C LEU A 243 10.01 1.33 23.03
N LYS A 244 8.75 1.16 23.40
CA LYS A 244 8.35 1.00 24.80
C LYS A 244 8.53 -0.42 25.33
N HIS A 245 8.04 -1.42 24.58
CA HIS A 245 7.92 -2.80 25.09
C HIS A 245 9.02 -3.72 24.60
N PHE A 246 9.58 -3.46 23.42
CA PHE A 246 10.65 -4.28 22.85
C PHE A 246 12.04 -3.74 23.21
N LEU A 247 12.31 -2.46 22.94
CA LEU A 247 13.57 -1.82 23.25
C LEU A 247 13.65 -1.23 24.68
N GLN A 248 12.52 -1.07 25.36
CA GLN A 248 12.40 -0.60 26.74
C GLN A 248 13.17 0.71 27.01
N VAL A 249 13.02 1.70 26.11
CA VAL A 249 13.85 2.91 26.10
C VAL A 249 13.62 3.88 27.28
N GLY A 250 12.64 3.62 28.15
CA GLY A 250 12.40 4.36 29.39
C GLY A 250 12.15 5.86 29.17
N ALA A 251 12.84 6.69 29.92
CA ALA A 251 12.68 8.17 29.91
C ALA A 251 12.99 8.82 28.54
N ARG A 252 13.65 8.12 27.63
CA ARG A 252 13.97 8.62 26.28
C ARG A 252 12.83 8.44 25.29
N LEU A 253 11.76 7.75 25.65
CA LEU A 253 10.69 7.32 24.75
C LEU A 253 10.16 8.45 23.85
N ARG A 254 9.85 9.61 24.45
CA ARG A 254 9.37 10.78 23.70
C ARG A 254 10.33 11.21 22.59
N LYS A 255 11.60 11.41 22.95
CA LYS A 255 12.62 11.90 22.00
C LYS A 255 12.87 10.87 20.92
N GLN A 256 12.96 9.59 21.31
CA GLN A 256 13.24 8.51 20.37
C GLN A 256 12.06 8.24 19.42
N PHE A 257 10.83 8.36 19.91
CA PHE A 257 9.64 8.28 19.09
C PHE A 257 9.60 9.39 18.03
N LEU A 258 9.82 10.66 18.44
CA LEU A 258 9.84 11.78 17.48
C LEU A 258 10.97 11.64 16.44
N VAL A 259 12.14 11.16 16.85
CA VAL A 259 13.24 10.87 15.90
C VAL A 259 12.84 9.73 14.97
N SER A 260 12.22 8.67 15.47
CA SER A 260 11.77 7.55 14.61
C SER A 260 10.74 8.00 13.56
N ILE A 261 9.78 8.86 13.97
CA ILE A 261 8.81 9.44 13.02
C ILE A 261 9.53 10.31 11.98
N GLY A 262 10.48 11.14 12.39
CA GLY A 262 11.28 11.95 11.45
C GLY A 262 12.11 11.08 10.47
N LEU A 263 12.59 9.93 10.93
CA LEU A 263 13.35 9.01 10.12
C LEU A 263 12.50 8.29 9.05
N LEU A 264 11.18 8.20 9.20
CA LEU A 264 10.29 7.71 8.14
C LEU A 264 10.37 8.58 6.86
N ALA A 265 10.81 9.84 7.01
CA ALA A 265 11.05 10.74 5.89
C ALA A 265 12.48 10.64 5.34
N ILE A 266 13.24 9.57 5.64
CA ILE A 266 14.58 9.35 5.13
C ILE A 266 14.55 8.11 4.24
N THR A 267 14.98 8.26 3.00
CA THR A 267 15.09 7.17 2.01
C THR A 267 16.52 7.08 1.48
N GLY A 268 16.77 6.24 0.48
CA GLY A 268 18.04 6.21 -0.24
C GLY A 268 18.32 7.53 -0.98
N PRO A 269 19.55 7.79 -1.42
CA PRO A 269 19.94 9.02 -2.11
C PRO A 269 19.49 9.04 -3.59
N TYR A 270 18.23 8.71 -3.87
CA TYR A 270 17.68 8.55 -5.24
C TYR A 270 17.83 9.80 -6.09
N ILE A 271 17.67 10.99 -5.51
CA ILE A 271 17.86 12.26 -6.25
C ILE A 271 19.26 12.35 -6.88
N VAL A 272 20.28 11.74 -6.25
CA VAL A 272 21.64 11.75 -6.79
C VAL A 272 21.73 10.88 -8.04
N ILE A 273 21.04 9.74 -8.03
CA ILE A 273 20.98 8.81 -9.17
C ILE A 273 20.24 9.45 -10.32
N ASP A 274 19.07 10.03 -10.06
CA ASP A 274 18.27 10.69 -11.10
C ASP A 274 19.01 11.88 -11.71
N VAL A 275 19.66 12.69 -10.89
CA VAL A 275 20.50 13.80 -11.38
C VAL A 275 21.64 13.26 -12.26
N PHE A 276 22.29 12.18 -11.86
CA PHE A 276 23.34 11.53 -12.65
C PHE A 276 22.78 10.99 -13.98
N ASP A 277 21.66 10.29 -13.95
CA ASP A 277 21.02 9.73 -15.15
C ASP A 277 20.59 10.81 -16.13
N ILE A 278 19.97 11.90 -15.64
CA ILE A 278 19.50 13.02 -16.48
C ILE A 278 20.66 13.82 -17.06
N PHE A 279 21.60 14.27 -16.23
CA PHE A 279 22.63 15.24 -16.65
C PHE A 279 23.89 14.60 -17.22
N ILE A 280 24.22 13.37 -16.82
CA ILE A 280 25.45 12.68 -17.26
C ILE A 280 25.12 11.65 -18.34
N LEU A 281 24.08 10.83 -18.15
CA LEU A 281 23.70 9.80 -19.10
C LEU A 281 22.66 10.25 -20.13
N HIS A 282 22.16 11.49 -20.02
CA HIS A 282 21.15 12.08 -20.90
C HIS A 282 19.90 11.18 -21.10
N LYS A 283 19.53 10.42 -20.07
CA LYS A 283 18.31 9.64 -20.07
C LYS A 283 17.11 10.54 -19.77
N SER A 284 15.95 10.14 -20.27
CA SER A 284 14.69 10.72 -19.81
C SER A 284 14.61 10.59 -18.29
N PRO A 285 13.98 11.56 -17.57
CA PRO A 285 13.78 11.41 -16.14
C PRO A 285 13.19 10.02 -15.90
N PRO A 286 13.83 9.18 -15.08
CA PRO A 286 13.24 7.91 -14.73
C PRO A 286 11.90 8.19 -14.07
N GLY A 287 10.97 7.27 -14.22
CA GLY A 287 9.77 7.25 -13.40
C GLY A 287 10.14 7.13 -11.91
N ILE A 288 9.16 6.83 -11.08
CA ILE A 288 9.38 6.61 -9.65
C ILE A 288 10.37 5.45 -9.40
N GLU A 289 10.46 4.52 -10.34
CA GLU A 289 11.33 3.35 -10.26
C GLU A 289 12.65 3.59 -10.98
N VAL A 290 13.70 3.74 -10.19
CA VAL A 290 15.09 3.96 -10.69
C VAL A 290 15.79 2.63 -10.98
N TRP A 291 15.28 1.50 -10.44
CA TRP A 291 15.97 0.22 -10.46
C TRP A 291 15.36 -0.78 -11.45
N PRO A 292 16.17 -1.64 -12.10
CA PRO A 292 15.68 -2.55 -13.15
C PRO A 292 14.64 -3.59 -12.71
N GLU A 293 14.69 -4.05 -11.45
CA GLU A 293 13.78 -5.07 -10.90
C GLU A 293 12.99 -4.55 -9.68
N GLY A 294 12.74 -3.23 -9.64
CA GLY A 294 12.12 -2.57 -8.49
C GLY A 294 13.11 -2.36 -7.34
N GLN A 295 12.91 -1.29 -6.60
CA GLN A 295 13.74 -0.84 -5.48
C GLN A 295 13.07 -1.14 -4.15
N LEU A 296 13.85 -1.10 -3.06
CA LEU A 296 13.28 -0.99 -1.73
C LEU A 296 12.55 0.34 -1.67
N THR A 297 11.23 0.26 -1.58
CA THR A 297 10.37 1.44 -1.68
C THR A 297 10.53 2.31 -0.44
N SER A 298 10.58 3.63 -0.61
CA SER A 298 10.56 4.55 0.52
C SER A 298 9.29 4.38 1.36
N TRP A 299 9.32 4.75 2.64
CA TRP A 299 8.12 4.71 3.49
C TRP A 299 6.98 5.55 2.91
N ILE A 300 7.27 6.69 2.28
CA ILE A 300 6.26 7.55 1.64
C ILE A 300 5.58 6.81 0.48
N ASP A 301 6.35 6.16 -0.38
CA ASP A 301 5.80 5.37 -1.48
C ASP A 301 4.97 4.20 -0.96
N ASN A 302 5.48 3.47 0.05
CA ASN A 302 4.73 2.40 0.70
C ASN A 302 3.40 2.89 1.28
N PHE A 303 3.34 4.08 1.90
CA PHE A 303 2.09 4.61 2.42
C PHE A 303 1.11 4.99 1.32
N TYR A 304 1.57 5.55 0.22
CA TYR A 304 0.70 6.10 -0.81
C TYR A 304 0.33 5.09 -1.88
N PHE A 305 1.27 4.26 -2.34
CA PHE A 305 0.99 3.23 -3.33
C PHE A 305 0.52 1.92 -2.71
N TYR A 306 1.07 1.53 -1.55
CA TYR A 306 0.95 0.17 -1.01
C TYR A 306 0.49 0.13 0.45
N PRO A 307 -0.60 0.85 0.86
CA PRO A 307 -1.04 0.91 2.27
C PRO A 307 -1.33 -0.46 2.87
N HIS A 308 -1.78 -1.42 2.07
CA HIS A 308 -2.07 -2.78 2.50
C HIS A 308 -0.81 -3.60 2.81
N HIS A 309 0.32 -3.36 2.14
CA HIS A 309 1.59 -3.99 2.50
C HIS A 309 2.12 -3.46 3.83
N VAL A 310 1.96 -2.15 4.09
CA VAL A 310 2.30 -1.56 5.40
C VAL A 310 1.40 -2.14 6.49
N ALA A 311 0.10 -2.27 6.25
CA ALA A 311 -0.83 -2.90 7.19
C ALA A 311 -0.46 -4.37 7.46
N SER A 312 -0.02 -5.12 6.44
CA SER A 312 0.50 -6.48 6.59
C SER A 312 1.76 -6.52 7.45
N LEU A 313 2.73 -5.63 7.21
CA LEU A 313 3.91 -5.47 8.07
C LEU A 313 3.51 -5.19 9.53
N VAL A 314 2.56 -4.30 9.75
CA VAL A 314 2.06 -3.96 11.10
C VAL A 314 1.51 -5.20 11.80
N CYS A 315 0.72 -6.02 11.12
CA CYS A 315 0.19 -7.27 11.63
C CYS A 315 1.31 -8.28 11.94
N CYS A 316 2.27 -8.46 11.05
CA CYS A 316 3.42 -9.33 11.23
C CYS A 316 4.26 -8.92 12.44
N MET A 317 4.59 -7.64 12.53
CA MET A 317 5.41 -7.13 13.61
C MET A 317 4.66 -7.05 14.95
N LEU A 318 3.33 -6.87 14.94
CA LEU A 318 2.50 -7.02 16.13
C LEU A 318 2.55 -8.46 16.65
N ALA A 319 2.39 -9.45 15.78
CA ALA A 319 2.48 -10.87 16.15
C ALA A 319 3.86 -11.20 16.73
N PHE A 320 4.94 -10.68 16.13
CA PHE A 320 6.30 -10.84 16.66
C PHE A 320 6.48 -10.18 18.03
N LEU A 321 5.96 -8.97 18.22
CA LEU A 321 6.01 -8.26 19.52
C LEU A 321 5.27 -9.03 20.59
N LEU A 322 4.08 -9.56 20.30
CA LEU A 322 3.30 -10.38 21.24
C LEU A 322 4.03 -11.67 21.63
N ALA A 323 4.63 -12.36 20.65
CA ALA A 323 5.45 -13.54 20.90
C ALA A 323 6.71 -13.22 21.72
N TRP A 324 7.35 -12.07 21.45
CA TRP A 324 8.48 -11.57 22.21
C TRP A 324 8.12 -11.29 23.67
N MET A 325 7.03 -10.55 23.91
CA MET A 325 6.56 -10.22 25.25
C MET A 325 6.15 -11.47 26.05
N ALA A 326 5.67 -12.51 25.35
CA ALA A 326 5.33 -13.79 25.98
C ALA A 326 6.55 -14.49 26.59
N LYS A 327 7.77 -14.19 26.16
CA LYS A 327 9.03 -14.69 26.76
C LYS A 327 9.16 -14.29 28.23
N GLU A 328 8.80 -13.05 28.56
CA GLU A 328 8.94 -12.48 29.91
C GLU A 328 7.81 -12.92 30.88
N GLN A 329 6.70 -13.46 30.34
CA GLN A 329 5.58 -13.89 31.15
C GLN A 329 5.87 -15.18 31.90
N ARG A 330 5.69 -15.17 33.21
CA ARG A 330 5.78 -16.38 34.06
C ARG A 330 4.43 -17.11 34.09
N GLY A 331 4.42 -18.43 33.90
CA GLY A 331 3.23 -19.24 34.00
C GLY A 331 2.77 -19.94 32.71
N ARG A 332 1.49 -20.35 32.69
CA ARG A 332 0.88 -21.10 31.58
C ARG A 332 0.73 -20.24 30.33
N LEU A 333 0.60 -20.91 29.16
CA LEU A 333 0.31 -20.28 27.87
C LEU A 333 -0.94 -19.40 28.00
N GLN A 334 -0.82 -18.11 27.68
CA GLN A 334 -1.96 -17.21 27.60
C GLN A 334 -2.63 -17.40 26.23
N LEU A 335 -3.70 -18.17 26.20
CA LEU A 335 -4.42 -18.51 24.98
C LEU A 335 -4.83 -17.25 24.19
N GLY A 336 -5.29 -16.19 24.88
CA GLY A 336 -5.65 -14.93 24.23
C GLY A 336 -4.50 -14.30 23.43
N THR A 337 -3.26 -14.32 23.96
CA THR A 337 -2.08 -13.82 23.24
C THR A 337 -1.77 -14.69 22.01
N ALA A 338 -1.84 -16.04 22.14
CA ALA A 338 -1.61 -16.93 21.01
C ALA A 338 -2.68 -16.78 19.92
N VAL A 339 -3.95 -16.64 20.31
CA VAL A 339 -5.05 -16.34 19.36
C VAL A 339 -4.81 -15.01 18.65
N MET A 340 -4.41 -13.95 19.35
CA MET A 340 -4.11 -12.65 18.74
C MET A 340 -2.95 -12.71 17.75
N ILE A 341 -1.92 -13.51 18.04
CA ILE A 341 -0.84 -13.78 17.08
C ILE A 341 -1.43 -14.42 15.81
N GLY A 342 -2.28 -15.42 15.94
CA GLY A 342 -2.89 -16.11 14.80
C GLY A 342 -3.83 -15.21 14.00
N VAL A 343 -4.64 -14.42 14.65
CA VAL A 343 -5.53 -13.43 14.03
C VAL A 343 -4.70 -12.41 13.23
N SER A 344 -3.59 -11.91 13.82
CA SER A 344 -2.69 -10.98 13.12
C SER A 344 -2.02 -11.64 11.90
N PHE A 345 -1.58 -12.90 11.99
CA PHE A 345 -1.02 -13.62 10.83
C PHE A 345 -2.05 -13.84 9.73
N ALA A 346 -3.29 -14.19 10.08
CA ALA A 346 -4.36 -14.37 9.11
C ALA A 346 -4.64 -13.05 8.36
N SER A 347 -4.74 -11.95 9.06
CA SER A 347 -4.90 -10.63 8.45
C SER A 347 -3.70 -10.25 7.59
N ALA A 348 -2.48 -10.47 8.07
CA ALA A 348 -1.27 -10.18 7.31
C ALA A 348 -1.25 -10.90 5.95
N PHE A 349 -1.63 -12.18 5.92
CA PHE A 349 -1.64 -12.98 4.70
C PHE A 349 -2.64 -12.44 3.67
N GLY A 350 -3.84 -12.10 4.09
CA GLY A 350 -4.87 -11.55 3.20
C GLY A 350 -4.66 -10.09 2.82
N LEU A 351 -3.85 -9.34 3.60
CA LEU A 351 -3.40 -7.98 3.27
C LEU A 351 -2.28 -7.99 2.22
N SER A 352 -1.33 -8.91 2.36
CA SER A 352 -0.21 -9.09 1.43
C SER A 352 0.40 -10.47 1.57
N ILE A 353 0.22 -11.30 0.58
CA ILE A 353 0.85 -12.63 0.52
C ILE A 353 2.39 -12.49 0.54
N TYR A 354 2.95 -11.51 -0.16
CA TYR A 354 4.39 -11.30 -0.26
C TYR A 354 5.03 -10.96 1.10
N VAL A 355 4.46 -9.99 1.81
CA VAL A 355 4.93 -9.57 3.14
C VAL A 355 4.76 -10.70 4.15
N ALA A 356 3.59 -11.34 4.17
CA ALA A 356 3.32 -12.43 5.12
C ALA A 356 4.20 -13.66 4.87
N PHE A 357 4.46 -14.02 3.61
CA PHE A 357 5.33 -15.15 3.27
C PHE A 357 6.81 -14.86 3.59
N ALA A 358 7.30 -13.66 3.28
CA ALA A 358 8.62 -13.23 3.71
C ALA A 358 8.76 -13.34 5.24
N PHE A 359 7.77 -12.83 5.97
CA PHE A 359 7.75 -12.90 7.42
C PHE A 359 7.71 -14.33 7.94
N PHE A 360 6.92 -15.21 7.32
CA PHE A 360 6.86 -16.63 7.68
C PHE A 360 8.27 -17.26 7.61
N LEU A 361 9.03 -17.02 6.54
CA LEU A 361 10.40 -17.55 6.39
C LEU A 361 11.35 -16.96 7.45
N ILE A 362 11.25 -15.65 7.71
CA ILE A 362 12.05 -14.96 8.73
C ILE A 362 11.76 -15.54 10.12
N VAL A 363 10.49 -15.71 10.48
CA VAL A 363 10.05 -16.24 11.78
C VAL A 363 10.41 -17.70 11.93
N LEU A 364 10.35 -18.50 10.87
CA LEU A 364 10.82 -19.88 10.87
C LEU A 364 12.31 -19.95 11.19
N ALA A 365 13.13 -19.16 10.50
CA ALA A 365 14.57 -19.05 10.77
C ALA A 365 14.84 -18.55 12.20
N TRP A 366 14.09 -17.53 12.66
CA TRP A 366 14.19 -17.02 14.02
C TRP A 366 13.78 -18.07 15.07
N GLY A 367 12.74 -18.85 14.80
CA GLY A 367 12.31 -19.95 15.67
C GLY A 367 13.38 -21.02 15.82
N ILE A 368 14.03 -21.41 14.72
CA ILE A 368 15.18 -22.34 14.75
C ILE A 368 16.32 -21.75 15.60
N TRP A 369 16.63 -20.46 15.43
CA TRP A 369 17.62 -19.76 16.24
C TRP A 369 17.27 -19.76 17.73
N GLN A 370 15.97 -19.48 18.07
CA GLN A 370 15.50 -19.50 19.47
C GLN A 370 15.66 -20.87 20.12
N LEU A 371 15.37 -21.94 19.39
CA LEU A 371 15.49 -23.31 19.91
C LEU A 371 16.95 -23.78 20.00
N ALA A 372 17.74 -23.54 18.95
CA ALA A 372 19.10 -24.08 18.85
C ALA A 372 20.13 -23.27 19.66
N VAL A 373 20.04 -21.94 19.66
CA VAL A 373 21.04 -21.03 20.22
C VAL A 373 20.60 -20.43 21.56
N GLU A 374 19.42 -19.80 21.57
CA GLU A 374 18.92 -19.12 22.77
C GLU A 374 18.27 -20.12 23.77
N ARG A 375 17.89 -21.30 23.30
CA ARG A 375 17.22 -22.39 24.07
C ARG A 375 15.89 -21.92 24.72
N GLU A 376 15.16 -21.05 24.04
CA GLU A 376 13.92 -20.44 24.49
C GLU A 376 12.72 -20.95 23.69
N PRO A 377 12.05 -22.04 24.08
CA PRO A 377 10.98 -22.64 23.31
C PRO A 377 9.66 -21.85 23.38
N LYS A 378 9.48 -21.01 24.40
CA LYS A 378 8.18 -20.37 24.68
C LYS A 378 7.71 -19.45 23.55
N PRO A 379 8.50 -18.49 23.01
CA PRO A 379 8.06 -17.68 21.88
C PRO A 379 7.70 -18.52 20.65
N VAL A 380 8.46 -19.60 20.40
CA VAL A 380 8.23 -20.50 19.27
C VAL A 380 6.88 -21.21 19.42
N LEU A 381 6.54 -21.65 20.64
CA LEU A 381 5.24 -22.27 20.92
C LEU A 381 4.08 -21.29 20.65
N TYR A 382 4.21 -20.03 21.07
CA TYR A 382 3.18 -19.02 20.78
C TYR A 382 3.00 -18.76 19.27
N LEU A 383 4.12 -18.70 18.54
CA LEU A 383 4.07 -18.55 17.08
C LEU A 383 3.48 -19.80 16.39
N ALA A 384 3.81 -20.99 16.86
CA ALA A 384 3.26 -22.23 16.31
C ALA A 384 1.74 -22.35 16.54
N VAL A 385 1.28 -22.06 17.75
CA VAL A 385 -0.18 -22.02 18.05
C VAL A 385 -0.85 -20.94 17.23
N GLY A 386 -0.23 -19.76 17.11
CA GLY A 386 -0.72 -18.69 16.25
C GLY A 386 -0.82 -19.11 14.79
N ALA A 387 0.17 -19.83 14.26
CA ALA A 387 0.14 -20.33 12.88
C ALA A 387 -1.04 -21.29 12.64
N VAL A 388 -1.35 -22.18 13.61
CA VAL A 388 -2.52 -23.05 13.53
C VAL A 388 -3.82 -22.24 13.51
N VAL A 389 -3.95 -21.24 14.39
CA VAL A 389 -5.13 -20.36 14.41
C VAL A 389 -5.25 -19.61 13.08
N ALA A 390 -4.15 -19.07 12.54
CA ALA A 390 -4.16 -18.41 11.26
C ALA A 390 -4.59 -19.33 10.12
N ALA A 391 -4.08 -20.56 10.08
CA ALA A 391 -4.43 -21.55 9.05
C ALA A 391 -5.94 -21.85 9.07
N VAL A 392 -6.53 -22.01 10.27
CA VAL A 392 -7.98 -22.26 10.43
C VAL A 392 -8.79 -21.05 9.92
N LEU A 393 -8.39 -19.82 10.28
CA LEU A 393 -9.10 -18.61 9.87
C LEU A 393 -9.00 -18.35 8.36
N LEU A 394 -7.87 -18.70 7.76
CA LEU A 394 -7.61 -18.52 6.33
C LEU A 394 -8.18 -19.65 5.46
N LEU A 395 -8.64 -20.76 6.05
CA LEU A 395 -9.04 -21.95 5.29
C LEU A 395 -10.00 -21.64 4.12
N PRO A 396 -11.05 -20.81 4.29
CA PRO A 396 -11.95 -20.47 3.17
C PRO A 396 -11.26 -19.72 2.04
N TYR A 397 -10.33 -18.82 2.37
CA TYR A 397 -9.56 -18.06 1.39
C TYR A 397 -8.49 -18.91 0.69
N LEU A 398 -7.81 -19.79 1.42
CA LEU A 398 -6.83 -20.72 0.83
C LEU A 398 -7.50 -21.72 -0.14
N GLN A 399 -8.72 -22.18 0.17
CA GLN A 399 -9.50 -23.03 -0.73
C GLN A 399 -9.85 -22.27 -2.03
N GLU A 400 -10.23 -21.00 -1.94
CA GLU A 400 -10.51 -20.14 -3.10
C GLU A 400 -9.27 -19.99 -3.98
N LEU A 401 -8.11 -19.66 -3.40
CA LEU A 401 -6.86 -19.55 -4.13
C LEU A 401 -6.47 -20.88 -4.82
N ALA A 402 -6.67 -22.02 -4.14
CA ALA A 402 -6.36 -23.34 -4.68
C ALA A 402 -7.25 -23.70 -5.89
N GLN A 403 -8.55 -23.37 -5.84
CA GLN A 403 -9.48 -23.65 -6.94
C GLN A 403 -9.13 -22.86 -8.20
N GLY A 404 -8.62 -21.64 -8.07
CA GLY A 404 -8.17 -20.83 -9.19
C GLY A 404 -6.85 -21.31 -9.83
N SER A 405 -5.97 -21.96 -9.07
CA SER A 405 -4.65 -22.38 -9.56
C SER A 405 -4.68 -23.53 -10.57
N SER A 406 -5.72 -24.35 -10.54
CA SER A 406 -5.87 -25.49 -11.46
C SER A 406 -6.09 -25.08 -12.94
N ARG A 407 -6.43 -23.82 -13.21
CA ARG A 407 -6.65 -23.28 -14.55
C ARG A 407 -5.43 -22.51 -15.10
N SER A 408 -4.45 -22.17 -14.24
CA SER A 408 -3.23 -21.52 -14.71
C SER A 408 -2.23 -22.55 -15.21
N HIS A 409 -1.58 -22.26 -16.33
CA HIS A 409 -0.51 -23.09 -16.87
C HIS A 409 0.56 -23.27 -15.79
N GLY A 410 0.66 -24.43 -15.18
CA GLY A 410 1.68 -25.05 -14.31
C GLY A 410 2.91 -24.27 -13.82
N GLY A 411 2.86 -22.94 -13.78
CA GLY A 411 3.96 -22.08 -13.34
C GLY A 411 4.13 -22.11 -11.80
N HIS A 412 5.38 -22.09 -11.37
CA HIS A 412 5.69 -21.94 -9.95
C HIS A 412 5.32 -20.53 -9.48
N VAL A 413 4.69 -20.40 -8.30
CA VAL A 413 4.37 -19.10 -7.70
C VAL A 413 5.64 -18.35 -7.29
N PHE A 414 6.68 -19.10 -6.88
CA PHE A 414 7.98 -18.56 -6.48
C PHE A 414 9.09 -19.27 -7.23
N GLY A 415 10.06 -18.49 -7.68
CA GLY A 415 11.27 -18.96 -8.31
C GLY A 415 12.53 -18.50 -7.58
N PHE A 416 13.67 -19.09 -7.95
CA PHE A 416 14.97 -18.64 -7.51
C PHE A 416 15.62 -17.77 -8.57
N ALA A 417 15.90 -16.50 -8.23
CA ALA A 417 16.59 -15.57 -9.09
C ALA A 417 17.48 -14.63 -8.27
N ILE A 418 18.61 -14.22 -8.83
CA ILE A 418 19.48 -13.21 -8.21
C ILE A 418 18.91 -11.84 -8.53
N ARG A 419 18.51 -11.10 -7.50
CA ARG A 419 17.95 -9.74 -7.64
C ARG A 419 18.95 -8.80 -8.30
N GLU A 420 18.49 -8.04 -9.28
CA GLU A 420 19.28 -7.01 -9.97
C GLU A 420 19.11 -5.67 -9.26
N THR A 421 19.98 -5.35 -8.31
CA THR A 421 19.98 -4.07 -7.61
C THR A 421 20.60 -2.94 -8.42
N ILE A 422 21.64 -3.24 -9.19
CA ILE A 422 22.29 -2.33 -10.14
C ILE A 422 22.45 -3.08 -11.45
N SER A 423 22.18 -2.42 -12.58
CA SER A 423 22.34 -3.07 -13.89
C SER A 423 23.76 -3.57 -14.11
N PRO A 424 23.97 -4.85 -14.38
CA PRO A 424 25.28 -5.43 -14.58
C PRO A 424 25.93 -5.01 -15.90
N ALA A 425 25.18 -4.37 -16.82
CA ALA A 425 25.66 -4.04 -18.16
C ALA A 425 26.95 -3.21 -18.15
N GLY A 426 27.05 -2.22 -17.27
CA GLY A 426 28.25 -1.39 -17.12
C GLY A 426 29.47 -2.20 -16.68
N MET A 427 29.32 -3.12 -15.72
CA MET A 427 30.39 -3.98 -15.25
C MET A 427 30.81 -4.99 -16.32
N LEU A 428 29.86 -5.58 -17.04
CA LEU A 428 30.13 -6.56 -18.08
C LEU A 428 30.78 -5.92 -19.33
N ALA A 429 30.63 -4.62 -19.54
CA ALA A 429 31.31 -3.87 -20.61
C ALA A 429 32.79 -3.62 -20.32
N LEU A 430 33.27 -3.75 -19.07
CA LEU A 430 34.65 -3.55 -18.71
C LEU A 430 35.56 -4.59 -19.42
N PRO A 431 36.75 -4.19 -19.91
CA PRO A 431 37.63 -5.08 -20.68
C PRO A 431 37.96 -6.40 -19.96
N ILE A 432 38.09 -6.37 -18.64
CA ILE A 432 38.38 -7.53 -17.81
C ILE A 432 37.25 -8.58 -17.76
N PHE A 433 36.00 -8.14 -17.88
CA PHE A 433 34.84 -9.02 -17.84
C PHE A 433 34.24 -9.33 -19.20
N ARG A 434 34.56 -8.54 -20.22
CA ARG A 434 33.97 -8.60 -21.55
C ARG A 434 34.14 -9.98 -22.22
N ASN A 435 35.35 -10.56 -22.16
CA ASN A 435 35.61 -11.86 -22.78
C ASN A 435 34.82 -12.98 -22.08
N ILE A 436 34.71 -12.92 -20.74
CA ILE A 436 33.93 -13.89 -19.96
C ILE A 436 32.42 -13.69 -20.25
N ALA A 437 31.97 -12.45 -20.36
CA ALA A 437 30.56 -12.14 -20.67
C ALA A 437 30.15 -12.63 -22.07
N ILE A 438 31.05 -12.60 -23.04
CA ILE A 438 30.80 -13.13 -24.39
C ILE A 438 30.79 -14.66 -24.39
N ALA A 439 31.74 -15.29 -23.70
CA ALA A 439 31.85 -16.74 -23.67
C ALA A 439 30.78 -17.43 -22.81
N HIS A 440 30.39 -16.80 -21.70
CA HIS A 440 29.47 -17.36 -20.71
C HIS A 440 28.50 -16.28 -20.22
N PRO A 441 27.51 -15.83 -21.03
CA PRO A 441 26.69 -14.65 -20.70
C PRO A 441 25.87 -14.81 -19.41
N GLU A 442 25.19 -15.93 -19.19
CA GLU A 442 24.36 -16.15 -18.00
C GLU A 442 25.17 -16.25 -16.70
N PRO A 443 26.25 -17.09 -16.61
CA PRO A 443 27.12 -17.11 -15.42
C PRO A 443 27.79 -15.75 -15.15
N ALA A 444 28.24 -15.03 -16.18
CA ALA A 444 28.85 -13.72 -16.02
C ALA A 444 27.86 -12.69 -15.48
N ARG A 445 26.64 -12.70 -15.97
CA ARG A 445 25.55 -11.84 -15.49
C ARG A 445 25.19 -12.16 -14.04
N ALA A 446 25.03 -13.44 -13.68
CA ALA A 446 24.76 -13.87 -12.32
C ALA A 446 25.89 -13.43 -11.35
N PHE A 447 27.14 -13.61 -11.75
CA PHE A 447 28.30 -13.18 -10.96
C PHE A 447 28.34 -11.65 -10.78
N ALA A 448 28.09 -10.89 -11.84
CA ALA A 448 28.04 -9.44 -11.78
C ALA A 448 26.89 -8.96 -10.85
N LYS A 449 25.72 -9.56 -10.92
CA LYS A 449 24.61 -9.27 -10.00
C LYS A 449 24.98 -9.53 -8.54
N LEU A 450 25.68 -10.63 -8.24
CA LEU A 450 26.15 -10.94 -6.87
C LEU A 450 27.14 -9.90 -6.34
N ILE A 451 28.10 -9.46 -7.17
CA ILE A 451 29.07 -8.42 -6.76
C ILE A 451 28.38 -7.09 -6.54
N LEU A 452 27.45 -6.70 -7.42
CA LEU A 452 26.76 -5.43 -7.37
C LEU A 452 25.65 -5.38 -6.31
N MET A 453 25.26 -6.51 -5.73
CA MET A 453 24.18 -6.60 -4.74
C MET A 453 24.50 -5.80 -3.47
N ILE A 454 25.69 -5.93 -2.89
CA ILE A 454 26.05 -5.22 -1.66
C ILE A 454 26.14 -3.70 -1.89
N PRO A 455 26.86 -3.19 -2.92
CA PRO A 455 26.80 -1.78 -3.28
C PRO A 455 25.38 -1.29 -3.57
N GLY A 456 24.56 -2.09 -4.24
CA GLY A 456 23.16 -1.76 -4.52
C GLY A 456 22.37 -1.53 -3.24
N TYR A 457 22.40 -2.47 -2.30
CA TYR A 457 21.73 -2.28 -1.01
C TYR A 457 22.32 -1.12 -0.19
N ALA A 458 23.61 -0.85 -0.30
CA ALA A 458 24.21 0.30 0.37
C ALA A 458 23.66 1.63 -0.17
N VAL A 459 23.35 1.70 -1.47
CA VAL A 459 22.72 2.86 -2.09
C VAL A 459 21.22 2.89 -1.79
N GLU A 460 20.51 1.78 -1.97
CA GLU A 460 19.06 1.72 -1.68
C GLU A 460 18.75 2.11 -0.24
N LEU A 461 19.47 1.57 0.74
CA LEU A 461 19.26 1.85 2.17
C LEU A 461 19.92 3.16 2.62
N GLY A 462 20.93 3.65 1.90
CA GLY A 462 21.57 4.92 2.14
C GLY A 462 21.95 5.15 3.61
N PHE A 463 21.25 6.07 4.27
CA PHE A 463 21.46 6.39 5.67
C PHE A 463 21.38 5.16 6.61
N TYR A 464 20.41 4.29 6.39
CA TYR A 464 20.21 3.10 7.23
C TYR A 464 21.36 2.12 7.13
N PHE A 465 21.95 1.95 5.93
CA PHE A 465 23.14 1.12 5.75
C PHE A 465 24.35 1.68 6.51
N VAL A 466 24.60 2.98 6.40
CA VAL A 466 25.69 3.65 7.13
C VAL A 466 25.50 3.51 8.63
N VAL A 467 24.27 3.67 9.13
CA VAL A 467 23.97 3.49 10.56
C VAL A 467 24.18 2.05 11.00
N MET A 468 23.77 1.07 10.21
CA MET A 468 24.01 -0.35 10.51
C MET A 468 25.52 -0.61 10.72
N VAL A 469 26.36 -0.14 9.79
CA VAL A 469 27.82 -0.24 9.91
C VAL A 469 28.35 0.51 11.15
N ALA A 470 27.89 1.74 11.36
CA ALA A 470 28.30 2.57 12.49
C ALA A 470 27.85 2.00 13.86
N TYR A 471 26.78 1.22 13.87
CA TYR A 471 26.29 0.56 15.07
C TYR A 471 27.02 -0.74 15.39
N LEU A 472 27.34 -1.55 14.36
CA LEU A 472 27.92 -2.87 14.53
C LEU A 472 29.45 -2.83 14.69
N VAL A 473 30.15 -2.09 13.83
CA VAL A 473 31.63 -2.13 13.78
C VAL A 473 32.31 -1.70 15.08
N PRO A 474 31.92 -0.59 15.75
CA PRO A 474 32.53 -0.22 17.01
C PRO A 474 32.27 -1.23 18.15
N ARG A 475 31.05 -1.82 18.18
CA ARG A 475 30.70 -2.84 19.17
C ARG A 475 31.48 -4.13 18.97
N TRP A 476 31.59 -4.58 17.73
CA TRP A 476 32.38 -5.76 17.38
C TRP A 476 33.87 -5.57 17.76
N ARG A 477 34.48 -4.42 17.42
CA ARG A 477 35.86 -4.10 17.81
C ARG A 477 36.07 -4.03 19.31
N ALA A 478 35.06 -3.62 20.06
CA ALA A 478 35.11 -3.53 21.53
C ALA A 478 34.79 -4.85 22.24
N GLY A 479 34.47 -5.92 21.52
CA GLY A 479 34.03 -7.18 22.10
C GLY A 479 32.73 -7.10 22.90
N LYS A 480 31.89 -6.07 22.67
CA LYS A 480 30.67 -5.86 23.44
C LYS A 480 29.49 -6.62 22.86
N PRO A 481 28.85 -7.51 23.63
CA PRO A 481 27.69 -8.26 23.16
C PRO A 481 26.50 -7.32 22.97
N LEU A 482 25.69 -7.62 21.95
CA LEU A 482 24.38 -7.02 21.74
C LEU A 482 23.39 -7.60 22.77
N ASN A 483 22.48 -6.77 23.26
CA ASN A 483 21.40 -7.28 24.08
C ASN A 483 20.40 -8.12 23.24
N SER A 484 19.52 -8.86 23.90
CA SER A 484 18.60 -9.80 23.25
C SER A 484 17.69 -9.09 22.21
N ALA A 485 17.17 -7.90 22.52
CA ALA A 485 16.34 -7.13 21.60
C ALA A 485 17.12 -6.65 20.37
N GLN A 486 18.34 -6.17 20.56
CA GLN A 486 19.23 -5.77 19.45
C GLN A 486 19.59 -6.95 18.55
N ARG A 487 19.89 -8.14 19.14
CA ARG A 487 20.14 -9.36 18.35
C ARG A 487 18.92 -9.76 17.54
N ALA A 488 17.72 -9.69 18.11
CA ALA A 488 16.50 -10.01 17.40
C ALA A 488 16.21 -9.06 16.24
N LEU A 489 16.40 -7.73 16.41
CA LEU A 489 16.26 -6.76 15.32
C LEU A 489 17.24 -7.02 14.18
N LEU A 490 18.50 -7.27 14.52
CA LEU A 490 19.51 -7.60 13.51
C LEU A 490 19.22 -8.93 12.82
N PHE A 491 18.74 -9.91 13.58
CA PHE A 491 18.34 -11.19 13.00
C PHE A 491 17.22 -10.99 11.97
N LEU A 492 16.17 -10.20 12.30
CA LEU A 492 15.11 -9.86 11.35
C LEU A 492 15.69 -9.23 10.08
N ALA A 493 16.55 -8.21 10.22
CA ALA A 493 17.14 -7.54 9.06
C ALA A 493 18.02 -8.49 8.23
N PHE A 494 18.93 -9.23 8.86
CA PHE A 494 19.86 -10.12 8.14
C PHE A 494 19.21 -11.36 7.56
N ALA A 495 18.19 -11.93 8.20
CA ALA A 495 17.42 -13.05 7.65
C ALA A 495 16.58 -12.62 6.42
N THR A 496 16.23 -11.34 6.34
CA THR A 496 15.47 -10.81 5.20
C THR A 496 16.32 -10.70 3.93
N PHE A 497 17.60 -10.29 4.04
CA PHE A 497 18.44 -10.09 2.85
C PHE A 497 18.53 -11.31 1.91
N PRO A 498 18.80 -12.55 2.38
CA PRO A 498 18.79 -13.70 1.49
C PRO A 498 17.42 -13.94 0.82
N ILE A 499 16.34 -13.69 1.55
CA ILE A 499 14.97 -13.90 1.06
C ILE A 499 14.70 -12.95 -0.12
N ILE A 500 14.88 -11.64 0.07
CA ILE A 500 14.62 -10.64 -0.97
C ILE A 500 15.64 -10.65 -2.10
N SER A 501 16.83 -11.25 -1.87
CA SER A 501 17.90 -11.32 -2.87
C SER A 501 17.78 -12.52 -3.79
N PHE A 502 17.20 -13.64 -3.32
CA PHE A 502 17.24 -14.91 -4.05
C PHE A 502 15.87 -15.53 -4.33
N ILE A 503 14.80 -15.04 -3.72
CA ILE A 503 13.43 -15.51 -3.99
C ILE A 503 12.70 -14.44 -4.80
N ARG A 504 12.08 -14.88 -5.91
CA ARG A 504 11.29 -14.02 -6.79
C ARG A 504 9.85 -14.54 -6.89
N SER A 505 8.88 -13.64 -6.98
CA SER A 505 7.54 -13.98 -7.45
C SER A 505 7.56 -14.21 -8.96
N GLU A 506 6.96 -15.31 -9.41
CA GLU A 506 6.79 -15.62 -10.83
C GLU A 506 5.38 -15.25 -11.33
N VAL A 507 4.55 -14.66 -10.47
CA VAL A 507 3.16 -14.28 -10.79
C VAL A 507 3.10 -12.98 -11.58
N LEU A 508 3.97 -12.02 -11.24
CA LEU A 508 4.04 -10.72 -11.90
C LEU A 508 5.43 -10.50 -12.50
N THR A 509 5.51 -9.65 -13.51
CA THR A 509 6.77 -9.29 -14.17
C THR A 509 7.72 -8.54 -13.25
N ILE A 510 7.17 -7.81 -12.26
CA ILE A 510 7.92 -7.07 -11.23
C ILE A 510 8.14 -7.97 -10.01
N ASN A 511 9.32 -7.89 -9.39
CA ASN A 511 9.64 -8.68 -8.20
C ASN A 511 9.03 -8.05 -6.93
N ASP A 512 7.71 -8.06 -6.80
CA ASP A 512 6.98 -7.54 -5.64
C ASP A 512 7.45 -8.15 -4.31
N PHE A 513 7.88 -9.40 -4.34
CA PHE A 513 8.41 -10.07 -3.15
C PHE A 513 9.69 -9.41 -2.64
N GLY A 514 10.61 -9.06 -3.55
CA GLY A 514 11.84 -8.36 -3.20
C GLY A 514 11.60 -6.93 -2.72
N ILE A 515 10.64 -6.23 -3.35
CA ILE A 515 10.31 -4.85 -3.02
C ILE A 515 9.68 -4.77 -1.62
N HIS A 516 8.60 -5.48 -1.38
CA HIS A 516 7.81 -5.35 -0.16
C HIS A 516 8.40 -6.10 1.02
N GLY A 517 9.14 -7.19 0.79
CA GLY A 517 9.93 -7.88 1.82
C GLY A 517 11.01 -7.00 2.45
N GLY A 518 11.51 -6.01 1.71
CA GLY A 518 12.52 -5.05 2.18
C GLY A 518 12.11 -4.24 3.42
N MET A 519 10.82 -4.06 3.67
CA MET A 519 10.32 -3.41 4.89
C MET A 519 10.79 -4.11 6.19
N PHE A 520 11.07 -5.42 6.14
CA PHE A 520 11.65 -6.15 7.29
C PHE A 520 13.14 -5.87 7.50
N VAL A 521 13.83 -5.25 6.55
CA VAL A 521 15.16 -4.66 6.73
C VAL A 521 15.02 -3.25 7.28
N GLU A 522 14.19 -2.44 6.67
CA GLU A 522 14.05 -1.01 7.01
C GLU A 522 13.49 -0.77 8.42
N PHE A 523 12.48 -1.52 8.85
CA PHE A 523 11.86 -1.33 10.17
C PHE A 523 12.84 -1.56 11.34
N PRO A 524 13.61 -2.66 11.41
CA PRO A 524 14.65 -2.82 12.42
C PRO A 524 15.74 -1.76 12.34
N LEU A 525 16.20 -1.41 11.14
CA LEU A 525 17.24 -0.41 10.96
C LEU A 525 16.77 1.00 11.35
N LEU A 526 15.52 1.35 11.13
CA LEU A 526 14.91 2.59 11.59
C LEU A 526 14.94 2.71 13.13
N LEU A 527 14.59 1.64 13.84
CA LEU A 527 14.65 1.61 15.31
C LEU A 527 16.09 1.77 15.81
N MET A 528 17.06 1.10 15.19
CA MET A 528 18.49 1.23 15.51
C MET A 528 19.01 2.64 15.16
N ALA A 529 18.57 3.21 14.04
CA ALA A 529 18.95 4.54 13.62
C ALA A 529 18.45 5.63 14.59
N SER A 530 17.26 5.44 15.17
CA SER A 530 16.74 6.37 16.16
C SER A 530 17.59 6.42 17.44
N ASP A 531 18.11 5.26 17.89
CA ASP A 531 19.04 5.18 19.03
C ASP A 531 20.41 5.81 18.69
N PHE A 532 20.93 5.56 17.48
CA PHE A 532 22.17 6.17 16.99
C PHE A 532 22.11 7.69 16.93
N VAL A 533 21.07 8.27 16.34
CA VAL A 533 20.90 9.72 16.23
C VAL A 533 20.83 10.40 17.62
N ILE A 534 20.14 9.78 18.57
CA ILE A 534 20.08 10.29 19.95
C ILE A 534 21.43 10.18 20.65
N GLY A 535 22.16 9.08 20.42
CA GLY A 535 23.51 8.89 20.94
C GLY A 535 24.48 9.96 20.46
N CYS A 536 24.47 10.28 19.17
CA CYS A 536 25.32 11.31 18.56
C CYS A 536 25.02 12.73 19.10
N SER A 537 23.75 13.04 19.41
CA SER A 537 23.38 14.37 19.90
C SER A 537 23.87 14.66 21.33
N ARG A 538 24.13 13.64 22.14
CA ARG A 538 24.64 13.77 23.53
C ARG A 538 26.12 14.11 23.63
N GLY A 539 26.91 13.76 22.64
CA GLY A 539 28.35 14.01 22.63
C GLY A 539 28.75 15.49 22.63
N LYS A 540 27.80 16.40 22.33
CA LYS A 540 28.02 17.87 22.34
C LYS A 540 27.74 18.58 23.65
N HIS A 541 26.95 18.01 24.56
CA HIS A 541 26.65 18.62 25.84
C HIS A 541 27.47 17.91 26.93
N LYS A 542 28.54 18.58 27.38
CA LYS A 542 29.33 18.25 28.57
C LYS A 542 28.53 18.55 29.87
N SER A 543 27.27 18.20 29.98
CA SER A 543 26.48 18.41 31.17
C SER A 543 26.46 17.16 32.05
N ALA A 544 26.85 17.36 33.26
CA ALA A 544 27.07 16.44 34.36
C ALA A 544 25.89 15.50 34.67
N ALA A 545 25.82 14.33 34.04
CA ALA A 545 25.26 13.13 34.63
C ALA A 545 25.78 11.90 33.85
N PRO A 546 26.47 10.95 34.48
CA PRO A 546 27.08 9.82 33.84
C PRO A 546 26.07 8.68 33.73
N VAL A 547 25.30 8.68 32.66
CA VAL A 547 24.63 7.46 32.18
C VAL A 547 25.02 7.24 30.69
N ARG A 548 26.30 7.31 30.47
CA ARG A 548 26.94 6.64 29.33
C ARG A 548 27.46 5.30 29.86
N ASP A 549 27.18 4.27 29.17
CA ASP A 549 28.00 3.07 29.31
C ASP A 549 29.42 3.51 28.87
N PRO A 550 30.38 3.72 29.85
CA PRO A 550 31.62 4.40 29.56
C PRO A 550 32.55 3.64 28.63
N GLU A 551 32.13 2.46 28.21
CA GLU A 551 32.95 1.49 27.50
C GLU A 551 32.60 1.28 26.03
N VAL A 552 31.58 1.94 25.44
CA VAL A 552 31.33 1.83 24.00
C VAL A 552 32.27 2.78 23.25
N PRO A 553 33.13 2.30 22.36
CA PRO A 553 34.03 3.15 21.59
C PRO A 553 33.25 4.21 20.84
N GLN A 554 33.83 5.41 20.78
CA GLN A 554 33.21 6.49 20.01
C GLN A 554 33.16 6.08 18.54
N THR A 555 31.99 6.27 17.93
CA THR A 555 31.84 6.08 16.50
C THR A 555 32.80 7.01 15.76
N PRO A 556 33.62 6.52 14.82
CA PRO A 556 34.58 7.33 14.09
C PRO A 556 33.91 8.54 13.43
N LEU A 557 34.61 9.68 13.40
CA LEU A 557 34.08 10.95 12.89
C LEU A 557 33.59 10.83 11.42
N TRP A 558 34.30 10.09 10.60
CA TRP A 558 33.94 9.87 9.21
C TRP A 558 32.62 9.13 9.05
N LEU A 559 32.30 8.16 9.92
CA LEU A 559 31.01 7.44 9.90
C LEU A 559 29.87 8.37 10.36
N THR A 560 30.09 9.20 11.37
CA THR A 560 29.07 10.16 11.81
C THR A 560 28.84 11.26 10.78
N SER A 561 29.88 11.69 10.08
CA SER A 561 29.76 12.65 8.97
C SER A 561 29.08 12.02 7.75
N GLY A 562 29.46 10.79 7.37
CA GLY A 562 28.79 10.03 6.32
C GLY A 562 27.29 9.83 6.60
N ALA A 563 26.94 9.46 7.84
CA ALA A 563 25.53 9.32 8.24
C ALA A 563 24.74 10.63 8.08
N LYS A 564 25.34 11.80 8.42
CA LYS A 564 24.69 13.10 8.24
C LYS A 564 24.46 13.44 6.76
N VAL A 565 25.46 13.18 5.92
CA VAL A 565 25.35 13.39 4.46
C VAL A 565 24.25 12.50 3.89
N CYS A 566 24.28 11.19 4.19
CA CYS A 566 23.24 10.28 3.71
C CYS A 566 21.85 10.63 4.25
N MET A 567 21.75 11.10 5.50
CA MET A 567 20.47 11.56 6.07
C MET A 567 19.95 12.81 5.34
N PHE A 568 20.83 13.77 5.02
CA PHE A 568 20.46 14.95 4.26
C PHE A 568 20.01 14.60 2.83
N LEU A 569 20.79 13.77 2.14
CA LEU A 569 20.45 13.33 0.78
C LEU A 569 19.16 12.49 0.76
N GLY A 570 18.96 11.63 1.76
CA GLY A 570 17.73 10.84 1.90
C GLY A 570 16.51 11.72 2.17
N ALA A 571 16.63 12.73 3.02
CA ALA A 571 15.55 13.71 3.24
C ALA A 571 15.25 14.51 1.96
N LEU A 572 16.27 14.93 1.23
CA LEU A 572 16.11 15.63 -0.06
C LEU A 572 15.44 14.72 -1.09
N SER A 573 15.82 13.44 -1.14
CA SER A 573 15.18 12.44 -2.00
C SER A 573 13.71 12.25 -1.67
N THR A 574 13.33 12.25 -0.38
CA THR A 574 11.92 12.17 0.03
C THR A 574 11.11 13.38 -0.42
N VAL A 575 11.66 14.60 -0.32
CA VAL A 575 11.01 15.80 -0.84
C VAL A 575 10.88 15.72 -2.37
N TYR A 576 11.89 15.24 -3.04
CA TYR A 576 11.90 15.04 -4.49
C TYR A 576 10.84 14.02 -4.91
N ILE A 577 10.79 12.83 -4.29
CA ILE A 577 9.78 11.79 -4.55
C ILE A 577 8.37 12.34 -4.27
N SER A 578 8.15 12.99 -3.13
CA SER A 578 6.84 13.58 -2.80
C SER A 578 6.41 14.63 -3.85
N SER A 579 7.36 15.36 -4.40
CA SER A 579 7.12 16.31 -5.49
C SER A 579 6.77 15.59 -6.80
N ILE A 580 7.46 14.50 -7.12
CA ILE A 580 7.13 13.66 -8.29
C ILE A 580 5.73 13.05 -8.14
N LEU A 581 5.38 12.53 -6.98
CA LEU A 581 4.06 11.95 -6.73
C LEU A 581 2.92 12.93 -7.02
N ARG A 582 3.15 14.20 -6.79
CA ARG A 582 2.15 15.26 -7.05
C ARG A 582 2.28 15.86 -8.43
N PHE A 583 3.50 16.19 -8.84
CA PHE A 583 3.77 17.00 -10.04
C PHE A 583 4.39 16.18 -11.18
N GLY A 584 4.82 14.96 -10.94
CA GLY A 584 5.48 14.12 -11.95
C GLY A 584 4.58 13.81 -13.15
N ILE A 585 3.26 13.74 -12.92
CA ILE A 585 2.29 13.58 -14.01
C ILE A 585 2.40 14.73 -15.05
N LEU A 586 2.82 15.92 -14.62
CA LEU A 586 3.04 17.06 -15.53
C LEU A 586 4.21 16.85 -16.51
N ALA A 587 5.05 15.84 -16.25
CA ALA A 587 6.14 15.46 -17.16
C ALA A 587 5.63 14.63 -18.35
N LEU A 588 4.46 14.01 -18.24
CA LEU A 588 3.87 13.21 -19.31
C LEU A 588 3.43 14.12 -20.48
N PRO A 589 3.73 13.75 -21.74
CA PRO A 589 3.33 14.52 -22.91
C PRO A 589 1.83 14.80 -22.96
N ASP A 590 1.01 13.79 -22.65
CA ASP A 590 -0.45 13.88 -22.69
C ASP A 590 -1.04 14.76 -21.60
N VAL A 591 -0.33 14.98 -20.51
CA VAL A 591 -0.72 15.97 -19.50
C VAL A 591 -0.33 17.37 -19.95
N ARG A 592 0.83 17.54 -20.59
CA ARG A 592 1.29 18.87 -21.09
C ARG A 592 0.41 19.40 -22.22
N ASN A 593 -0.05 18.52 -23.11
CA ASN A 593 -0.96 18.89 -24.19
C ASN A 593 -2.43 18.99 -23.74
N GLY A 594 -2.73 18.60 -22.48
CA GLY A 594 -4.04 18.69 -21.86
C GLY A 594 -4.98 17.52 -22.18
N THR A 595 -4.56 16.53 -22.97
CA THR A 595 -5.45 15.41 -23.37
C THR A 595 -5.79 14.49 -22.20
N LEU A 596 -4.82 14.05 -21.41
CA LEU A 596 -5.05 13.17 -20.28
C LEU A 596 -5.90 13.82 -19.18
N PRO A 597 -5.63 15.07 -18.71
CA PRO A 597 -6.49 15.76 -17.75
C PRO A 597 -7.91 15.99 -18.26
N HIS A 598 -8.07 16.24 -19.56
CA HIS A 598 -9.39 16.42 -20.16
C HIS A 598 -10.14 15.09 -20.25
N LYS A 599 -9.50 13.98 -20.62
CA LYS A 599 -10.11 12.65 -20.57
C LYS A 599 -10.54 12.30 -19.14
N ALA A 600 -9.68 12.57 -18.15
CA ALA A 600 -10.01 12.30 -16.73
C ALA A 600 -11.28 13.06 -16.29
N TYR A 601 -11.43 14.27 -16.74
CA TYR A 601 -12.60 15.09 -16.51
C TYR A 601 -13.85 14.53 -17.19
N LEU A 602 -13.79 14.20 -18.48
CA LEU A 602 -14.90 13.64 -19.23
C LEU A 602 -15.38 12.30 -18.64
N SER A 603 -14.42 11.42 -18.30
CA SER A 603 -14.72 10.14 -17.68
C SER A 603 -15.38 10.32 -16.31
N ALA A 604 -14.89 11.23 -15.46
CA ALA A 604 -15.51 11.49 -14.15
C ALA A 604 -16.96 11.92 -14.26
N LEU A 605 -17.30 12.81 -15.20
CA LEU A 605 -18.67 13.28 -15.41
C LEU A 605 -19.55 12.25 -16.11
N GLY A 606 -19.02 11.64 -17.18
CA GLY A 606 -19.78 10.71 -18.00
C GLY A 606 -20.16 9.47 -17.22
N TYR A 607 -19.22 8.88 -16.50
CA TYR A 607 -19.51 7.72 -15.66
C TYR A 607 -20.35 8.06 -14.42
N ALA A 608 -20.21 9.25 -13.83
CA ALA A 608 -21.10 9.66 -12.74
C ALA A 608 -22.57 9.63 -13.19
N GLN A 609 -22.87 10.12 -14.39
CA GLN A 609 -24.20 10.06 -14.96
C GLN A 609 -24.58 8.60 -15.31
N LEU A 610 -23.73 7.86 -16.01
CA LEU A 610 -24.00 6.47 -16.41
C LEU A 610 -24.35 5.59 -15.21
N ASN A 611 -23.57 5.69 -14.12
CA ASN A 611 -23.75 4.89 -12.91
C ASN A 611 -25.11 5.12 -12.23
N THR A 612 -25.82 6.22 -12.52
CA THR A 612 -27.18 6.47 -12.03
C THR A 612 -28.28 5.92 -12.95
N GLU A 613 -27.96 5.75 -14.25
CA GLU A 613 -28.95 5.38 -15.27
C GLU A 613 -29.02 3.86 -15.49
N ILE A 614 -27.98 3.11 -15.17
CA ILE A 614 -27.89 1.68 -15.46
C ILE A 614 -27.83 0.80 -14.21
N ALA A 615 -28.22 -0.45 -14.35
CA ALA A 615 -28.19 -1.42 -13.27
C ALA A 615 -26.74 -1.77 -12.89
N ARG A 616 -26.45 -1.88 -11.60
CA ARG A 616 -25.10 -2.14 -11.06
C ARG A 616 -24.42 -3.42 -11.57
N ASN A 617 -25.19 -4.40 -12.02
CA ASN A 617 -24.69 -5.66 -12.55
C ASN A 617 -24.45 -5.62 -14.08
N ALA A 618 -24.67 -4.49 -14.73
CA ALA A 618 -24.43 -4.31 -16.14
C ALA A 618 -22.95 -4.48 -16.50
N ILE A 619 -22.69 -5.02 -17.69
CA ILE A 619 -21.35 -5.13 -18.27
C ILE A 619 -21.14 -3.93 -19.19
N VAL A 620 -20.18 -3.09 -18.86
CA VAL A 620 -19.87 -1.85 -19.56
C VAL A 620 -18.47 -1.94 -20.18
N GLN A 621 -18.36 -1.72 -21.47
CA GLN A 621 -17.10 -1.77 -22.17
C GLN A 621 -16.70 -0.40 -22.70
N PHE A 622 -15.48 0.01 -22.38
CA PHE A 622 -14.75 1.15 -22.96
C PHE A 622 -13.61 0.67 -23.83
N ASP A 623 -12.91 1.57 -24.51
CA ASP A 623 -11.76 1.21 -25.35
C ASP A 623 -10.66 0.51 -24.53
N PRO A 624 -10.41 -0.78 -24.76
CA PRO A 624 -9.36 -1.50 -24.04
C PRO A 624 -7.96 -1.25 -24.64
N THR A 625 -7.83 -0.56 -25.78
CA THR A 625 -6.55 -0.33 -26.49
C THR A 625 -5.80 0.91 -26.00
N SER A 626 -5.92 1.22 -24.74
CA SER A 626 -5.29 2.38 -24.14
C SER A 626 -3.76 2.43 -24.41
N PRO A 627 -3.19 3.59 -24.76
CA PRO A 627 -1.78 3.74 -25.05
C PRO A 627 -0.89 3.49 -23.82
N ASP A 628 -1.44 3.63 -22.63
CA ASP A 628 -0.78 3.30 -21.38
C ASP A 628 -1.79 2.98 -20.24
N THR A 629 -1.28 2.46 -19.14
CA THR A 629 -2.08 2.05 -17.97
C THR A 629 -2.81 3.23 -17.31
N PHE A 630 -2.32 4.47 -17.45
CA PHE A 630 -3.02 5.65 -16.92
C PHE A 630 -4.35 5.89 -17.61
N TRP A 631 -4.41 5.73 -18.92
CA TRP A 631 -5.61 5.97 -19.69
C TRP A 631 -6.73 5.00 -19.31
N SER A 632 -6.41 3.70 -19.18
CA SER A 632 -7.40 2.70 -18.78
C SER A 632 -7.82 2.84 -17.31
N ASN A 633 -6.89 3.19 -16.42
CA ASN A 633 -7.20 3.39 -15.00
C ASN A 633 -8.16 4.56 -14.74
N ILE A 634 -8.18 5.58 -15.61
CA ILE A 634 -9.17 6.66 -15.54
C ILE A 634 -10.59 6.11 -15.68
N ASP A 635 -10.82 5.25 -16.67
CA ASP A 635 -12.13 4.65 -16.88
C ASP A 635 -12.46 3.67 -15.76
N LEU A 636 -11.52 2.81 -15.36
CA LEU A 636 -11.68 1.83 -14.28
C LEU A 636 -12.05 2.46 -12.93
N ALA A 637 -11.46 3.60 -12.58
CA ALA A 637 -11.75 4.28 -11.33
C ALA A 637 -13.16 4.88 -11.25
N ASN A 638 -13.80 5.12 -12.39
CA ASN A 638 -15.08 5.81 -12.48
C ASN A 638 -16.24 4.91 -12.89
N ILE A 639 -15.95 3.76 -13.54
CA ILE A 639 -16.97 2.94 -14.20
C ILE A 639 -17.94 2.26 -13.21
N ASN A 640 -17.50 1.83 -12.03
CA ASN A 640 -18.29 1.12 -11.00
C ASN A 640 -19.13 -0.06 -11.53
N HIS A 641 -18.68 -0.69 -12.61
CA HIS A 641 -19.33 -1.81 -13.28
C HIS A 641 -18.33 -2.89 -13.68
N GLN A 642 -18.85 -4.04 -14.10
CA GLN A 642 -18.08 -5.09 -14.73
C GLN A 642 -17.65 -4.68 -16.14
N THR A 643 -16.41 -4.97 -16.52
CA THR A 643 -15.98 -4.89 -17.93
C THR A 643 -15.82 -6.29 -18.53
N ALA A 644 -16.00 -6.41 -19.84
CA ALA A 644 -15.72 -7.66 -20.55
C ALA A 644 -14.21 -7.89 -20.61
N ILE A 645 -13.46 -6.86 -21.04
CA ILE A 645 -12.00 -6.90 -21.11
C ILE A 645 -11.41 -5.50 -20.88
N THR A 646 -10.28 -5.44 -20.20
CA THR A 646 -9.47 -4.22 -20.17
C THR A 646 -8.18 -4.40 -20.93
N SER A 647 -7.48 -3.29 -21.22
CA SER A 647 -6.20 -3.36 -21.93
C SER A 647 -5.30 -4.31 -21.20
N ASP A 648 -4.71 -5.16 -21.97
CA ASP A 648 -3.48 -5.72 -21.60
C ASP A 648 -3.37 -7.12 -21.14
N GLN A 649 -2.28 -7.59 -21.48
CA GLN A 649 -1.48 -8.69 -21.01
C GLN A 649 -1.66 -9.05 -19.53
N LEU A 650 -1.98 -8.07 -18.68
CA LEU A 650 -2.17 -8.27 -17.24
C LEU A 650 -3.56 -8.77 -16.87
N TRP A 651 -4.59 -8.42 -17.64
CA TRP A 651 -5.99 -8.57 -17.21
C TRP A 651 -6.75 -9.70 -17.90
N CYS A 652 -6.26 -10.12 -19.04
CA CYS A 652 -6.82 -11.25 -19.79
C CYS A 652 -6.18 -12.60 -19.40
N GLY A 653 -5.15 -12.59 -18.54
CA GLY A 653 -4.48 -13.79 -18.06
C GLY A 653 -5.16 -14.43 -16.86
N SER A 654 -4.73 -15.64 -16.54
CA SER A 654 -5.15 -16.38 -15.34
C SER A 654 -4.66 -15.76 -14.03
N GLU A 655 -3.77 -14.79 -14.06
CA GLU A 655 -3.05 -14.23 -12.91
C GLU A 655 -4.00 -13.59 -11.91
N LEU A 656 -5.00 -12.83 -12.40
CA LEU A 656 -6.02 -12.19 -11.55
C LEU A 656 -7.38 -12.89 -11.58
N GLY A 657 -7.44 -14.13 -12.08
CA GLY A 657 -8.67 -14.91 -12.11
C GLY A 657 -9.40 -14.88 -13.45
N GLY A 658 -8.74 -14.47 -14.54
CA GLY A 658 -9.25 -14.63 -15.91
C GLY A 658 -9.15 -16.08 -16.41
N ASP A 659 -9.86 -16.38 -17.50
CA ASP A 659 -9.70 -17.63 -18.26
C ASP A 659 -8.92 -17.32 -19.55
N PRO A 660 -7.65 -17.74 -19.65
CA PRO A 660 -6.84 -17.42 -20.82
C PRO A 660 -7.39 -18.00 -22.12
N SER A 661 -8.29 -18.97 -22.08
CA SER A 661 -8.87 -19.56 -23.29
C SER A 661 -9.74 -18.60 -24.09
N GLY A 662 -10.44 -17.68 -23.41
CA GLY A 662 -11.28 -16.66 -24.04
C GLY A 662 -10.52 -15.43 -24.55
N CYS A 663 -9.34 -15.18 -23.99
CA CYS A 663 -8.57 -13.95 -24.27
C CYS A 663 -8.28 -13.69 -25.75
N PRO A 664 -7.78 -14.64 -26.55
CA PRO A 664 -7.46 -14.36 -27.96
C PRO A 664 -8.68 -13.93 -28.77
N ALA A 665 -9.83 -14.55 -28.52
CA ALA A 665 -11.09 -14.23 -29.21
C ALA A 665 -11.59 -12.82 -28.82
N MET A 666 -11.54 -12.48 -27.52
CA MET A 666 -11.96 -11.16 -27.03
C MET A 666 -11.05 -10.05 -27.54
N ILE A 667 -9.72 -10.27 -27.56
CA ILE A 667 -8.73 -9.32 -28.07
C ILE A 667 -8.93 -9.11 -29.59
N ALA A 668 -9.32 -10.14 -30.32
CA ALA A 668 -9.59 -10.02 -31.76
C ALA A 668 -10.91 -9.30 -32.07
N ALA A 669 -11.91 -9.35 -31.18
CA ALA A 669 -13.25 -8.86 -31.45
C ALA A 669 -13.55 -7.47 -30.82
N ILE A 670 -13.16 -7.23 -29.57
CA ILE A 670 -13.59 -6.03 -28.81
C ILE A 670 -12.80 -4.77 -29.18
N PRO A 671 -11.46 -4.76 -29.25
CA PRO A 671 -10.70 -3.58 -29.64
C PRO A 671 -11.10 -2.98 -30.99
N PRO A 672 -11.35 -3.76 -32.05
CA PRO A 672 -11.79 -3.21 -33.33
C PRO A 672 -13.07 -2.39 -33.28
N LEU A 673 -13.94 -2.58 -32.28
CA LEU A 673 -15.14 -1.77 -32.09
C LEU A 673 -14.80 -0.29 -31.89
N PHE A 674 -13.69 0.00 -31.25
CA PHE A 674 -13.26 1.36 -30.91
C PHE A 674 -12.41 2.01 -32.01
N MET A 675 -12.04 1.23 -33.04
CA MET A 675 -11.34 1.75 -34.20
C MET A 675 -12.32 2.17 -35.29
N HIS A 676 -13.04 1.21 -35.89
CA HIS A 676 -14.04 1.46 -36.93
C HIS A 676 -15.07 0.31 -36.89
N ALA A 677 -16.26 0.57 -36.39
CA ALA A 677 -17.31 -0.43 -36.35
C ALA A 677 -18.70 0.17 -36.57
N THR A 678 -19.53 -0.54 -37.34
CA THR A 678 -20.95 -0.18 -37.51
C THR A 678 -21.77 -0.60 -36.29
N ALA A 679 -23.02 -0.13 -36.20
CA ALA A 679 -23.95 -0.54 -35.13
C ALA A 679 -24.28 -2.02 -35.18
N GLU A 680 -24.33 -2.63 -36.38
CA GLU A 680 -24.58 -4.06 -36.57
C GLU A 680 -23.43 -4.88 -35.97
N THR A 681 -22.19 -4.59 -36.40
CA THR A 681 -20.99 -5.23 -35.84
C THR A 681 -20.89 -5.09 -34.35
N ALA A 682 -21.21 -3.89 -33.79
CA ALA A 682 -21.16 -3.64 -32.38
C ALA A 682 -22.20 -4.51 -31.63
N ARG A 683 -23.42 -4.62 -32.11
CA ARG A 683 -24.46 -5.47 -31.50
C ARG A 683 -24.07 -6.95 -31.53
N ASP A 684 -23.52 -7.43 -32.62
CA ASP A 684 -23.08 -8.83 -32.74
C ASP A 684 -21.99 -9.16 -31.69
N VAL A 685 -20.99 -8.29 -31.54
CA VAL A 685 -19.94 -8.46 -30.55
C VAL A 685 -20.49 -8.34 -29.13
N CYS A 686 -21.36 -7.36 -28.85
CA CYS A 686 -22.01 -7.21 -27.56
C CYS A 686 -22.83 -8.45 -27.19
N HIS A 687 -23.57 -9.02 -28.14
CA HIS A 687 -24.34 -10.23 -27.93
C HIS A 687 -23.45 -11.44 -27.60
N ILE A 688 -22.33 -11.61 -28.32
CA ILE A 688 -21.40 -12.71 -28.10
C ILE A 688 -20.74 -12.62 -26.72
N TYR A 689 -20.34 -11.42 -26.29
CA TYR A 689 -19.56 -11.21 -25.05
C TYR A 689 -20.39 -10.63 -23.90
N HIS A 690 -21.72 -10.65 -24.01
CA HIS A 690 -22.65 -10.18 -22.98
C HIS A 690 -22.43 -8.73 -22.55
N ILE A 691 -21.97 -7.86 -23.45
CA ILE A 691 -21.77 -6.44 -23.18
C ILE A 691 -23.11 -5.73 -23.25
N ASP A 692 -23.53 -5.07 -22.17
CA ASP A 692 -24.79 -4.32 -22.14
C ASP A 692 -24.62 -2.91 -22.71
N TYR A 693 -23.51 -2.26 -22.43
CA TYR A 693 -23.27 -0.87 -22.81
C TYR A 693 -21.86 -0.66 -23.35
N LEU A 694 -21.76 0.16 -24.39
CA LEU A 694 -20.49 0.66 -24.93
C LEU A 694 -20.31 2.12 -24.54
N VAL A 695 -19.10 2.48 -24.15
CA VAL A 695 -18.70 3.86 -23.81
C VAL A 695 -17.63 4.33 -24.78
N ALA A 696 -17.85 5.50 -25.36
CA ALA A 696 -16.84 6.17 -26.18
C ALA A 696 -16.71 7.65 -25.81
N ASN A 697 -15.54 8.19 -26.00
CA ASN A 697 -15.22 9.59 -25.80
C ASN A 697 -14.46 10.15 -27.04
N ILE A 698 -14.25 11.46 -27.06
CA ILE A 698 -13.63 12.15 -28.21
C ILE A 698 -12.23 11.65 -28.58
N TYR A 699 -11.55 10.94 -27.66
CA TYR A 699 -10.19 10.41 -27.88
C TYR A 699 -10.19 9.04 -28.53
N ASP A 700 -11.34 8.36 -28.59
CA ASP A 700 -11.45 7.05 -29.20
C ASP A 700 -11.56 7.22 -30.74
N PRO A 701 -10.80 6.49 -31.57
CA PRO A 701 -10.81 6.65 -33.02
C PRO A 701 -12.19 6.55 -33.65
N VAL A 702 -13.04 5.67 -33.12
CA VAL A 702 -14.42 5.44 -33.56
C VAL A 702 -15.31 6.69 -33.43
N TRP A 703 -14.96 7.66 -32.58
CA TRP A 703 -15.70 8.91 -32.41
C TRP A 703 -15.72 9.76 -33.66
N ASN A 704 -14.65 9.71 -34.44
CA ASN A 704 -14.50 10.52 -35.65
C ASN A 704 -15.29 9.97 -36.86
N ASP A 705 -15.73 8.73 -36.80
CA ASP A 705 -16.54 8.10 -37.85
C ASP A 705 -18.04 8.30 -37.56
N ARG A 706 -18.70 9.20 -38.31
CA ARG A 706 -20.12 9.52 -38.17
C ARG A 706 -21.08 8.37 -38.54
N THR A 707 -20.58 7.33 -39.18
CA THR A 707 -21.33 6.13 -39.52
C THR A 707 -21.21 5.04 -38.49
N SER A 708 -20.33 5.23 -37.49
CA SER A 708 -20.05 4.26 -36.45
C SER A 708 -21.22 4.11 -35.45
N TRP A 709 -21.12 3.07 -34.65
CA TRP A 709 -22.06 2.77 -33.57
C TRP A 709 -22.22 3.94 -32.59
N VAL A 710 -21.21 4.76 -32.38
CA VAL A 710 -21.24 5.93 -31.49
C VAL A 710 -22.37 6.91 -31.83
N TRP A 711 -22.71 7.01 -33.14
CA TRP A 711 -23.71 7.97 -33.65
C TRP A 711 -25.01 7.32 -34.06
N THR A 712 -25.06 6.00 -34.12
CA THR A 712 -26.19 5.24 -34.70
C THR A 712 -26.89 4.35 -33.66
N LEU A 713 -26.28 4.00 -32.55
CA LEU A 713 -26.95 3.33 -31.42
C LEU A 713 -27.71 4.31 -30.53
N ASN A 714 -28.61 3.78 -29.72
CA ASN A 714 -29.41 4.56 -28.77
C ASN A 714 -28.55 5.02 -27.58
N PRO A 715 -28.38 6.32 -27.36
CA PRO A 715 -27.60 6.82 -26.26
C PRO A 715 -28.37 6.76 -24.93
N ILE A 716 -27.72 6.30 -23.88
CA ILE A 716 -28.17 6.39 -22.49
C ILE A 716 -27.60 7.67 -21.86
N VAL A 717 -26.31 7.95 -22.13
CA VAL A 717 -25.67 9.22 -21.74
C VAL A 717 -25.19 9.93 -23.00
N THR A 718 -25.54 11.22 -23.09
CA THR A 718 -25.10 12.09 -24.19
C THR A 718 -24.49 13.35 -23.60
N GLN A 719 -23.18 13.47 -23.69
CA GLN A 719 -22.44 14.70 -23.43
C GLN A 719 -21.70 15.10 -24.73
N PRO A 720 -21.25 16.35 -24.87
CA PRO A 720 -20.60 16.79 -26.09
C PRO A 720 -19.45 15.92 -26.58
N GLU A 721 -18.68 15.34 -25.67
CA GLU A 721 -17.44 14.62 -25.92
C GLU A 721 -17.38 13.23 -25.23
N PHE A 722 -18.52 12.77 -24.69
CA PHE A 722 -18.65 11.44 -24.06
C PHE A 722 -20.06 10.87 -24.34
N ARG A 723 -20.11 9.62 -24.71
CA ARG A 723 -21.36 8.87 -24.94
C ARG A 723 -21.30 7.49 -24.32
N ALA A 724 -22.40 7.08 -23.71
CA ALA A 724 -22.66 5.70 -23.37
C ALA A 724 -23.92 5.24 -24.08
N LEU A 725 -23.88 4.10 -24.73
CA LEU A 725 -24.89 3.61 -25.65
C LEU A 725 -25.34 2.21 -25.26
N ASP A 726 -26.65 1.96 -25.39
CA ASP A 726 -27.22 0.61 -25.24
C ASP A 726 -26.81 -0.26 -26.42
N CYS A 727 -26.19 -1.39 -26.13
CA CYS A 727 -25.67 -2.32 -27.12
C CYS A 727 -26.52 -3.61 -27.24
N ARG A 728 -27.51 -3.75 -26.39
CA ARG A 728 -28.42 -4.91 -26.33
C ARG A 728 -29.38 -4.95 -27.52
#